data_1b10d0841bf253e3a82f92d654957d54
#
_entry.id   1b10d0841bf253e3a82f92d654957d54
#
_cell.length_a   1.000
_cell.length_b   1.000
_cell.length_c   1.000
_cell.angle_alpha   90.00
_cell.angle_beta   90.00
_cell.angle_gamma   90.00
#
_symmetry.space_group_name_H-M   'P 1'
#
loop_
_entity.id
_entity.type
_entity.pdbx_description
1 polymer ?
#
loop_
_entity_poly.entity_id
_entity_poly.type
_entity_poly.pdbx_seq_one_letter_code
_entity_poly.pdbx_strand_id
1 'polypeptide(L)'
;MAGKSYPKADQIRLRGNQVFSPVRQKWVQLTPEERVRQEYLQVLVNEYGYIVDQIGEELEVTGRGSGHARADFVVWRTVQDKLDGKNPLIVVECKADNVTIKPADYGQGDNYGRLTNAAFLVTHNNKETRYWRVIHERMPKTLEEIENIPHADASDKQVQELLSRLKVFKEDEFANLLHQCHNVIRNREKKDPAAAFDEIAKILFIKVCIERRLRAGRQRQNLFTADSLDQQAHIHDDPIGVLFEQTKKEYKADQIFEPDETVNLKAATAREVVRLLERYNLSDTSEDIKGIAFERFLGRTFRGEIGQFFTPRTIVEFMVQIVEPKEGDIICDPASGSGGFLIRFFELVREQIMADVDRQYREFKEQVEGQALSGPKRAELLSEKYEALQKTIDPNRKGSRLWDLANRCIFGCDANDRMARTSKMNMIMHGDGHGGVHHHDGFISVNGIFEERFDIVLTNPPFGANVEESDVVLESDIAVPDEVEERYRQEYGELYEEAIARVRAAQGKPITSLFELPKKSGRIKTEILFIERCLALLKPGGRLGIVLPEGIYNNPSLAYVREYVEDRAFLRAVVSLPQETFYSAGATVKASLLFLQKFTEQEQVEFDKKKAEAQAEVEAKHKDEIATRVAALEADIEATKNDKQRKAELIKALRDYRREMDAKIKRAGQALLKERFAYCIFLYEAEKVGITATGEDDENELYPNENIPPGIQRTCLELYHAFREHPEAFLFEEAA
;
A
#
# COMPACT_ATOMS: atom_id res chain seq x y z
N MET A 1 32.91 -6.68 -38.42
CA MET A 1 31.70 -6.71 -39.25
C MET A 1 31.58 -5.34 -39.89
N ALA A 2 31.55 -5.27 -41.21
CA ALA A 2 31.48 -4.00 -41.93
C ALA A 2 30.15 -3.33 -41.67
N GLY A 3 30.17 -2.11 -41.13
CA GLY A 3 28.97 -1.33 -40.86
C GLY A 3 28.18 -1.09 -42.13
N LYS A 4 26.93 -1.46 -42.16
CA LYS A 4 25.99 -1.05 -43.19
C LYS A 4 25.90 0.46 -43.14
N SER A 5 26.37 1.18 -44.16
CA SER A 5 26.16 2.62 -44.29
C SER A 5 24.71 2.87 -44.67
N TYR A 6 23.96 3.39 -43.76
CA TYR A 6 22.62 3.90 -44.07
C TYR A 6 22.71 5.19 -44.89
N PRO A 7 21.84 5.40 -45.90
CA PRO A 7 21.86 6.65 -46.67
C PRO A 7 21.51 7.80 -45.69
N LYS A 8 22.46 8.75 -45.54
CA LYS A 8 22.27 9.93 -44.74
C LYS A 8 21.13 10.75 -45.37
N ALA A 9 20.18 11.20 -44.55
CA ALA A 9 19.21 12.17 -45.01
C ALA A 9 19.95 13.47 -45.36
N ASP A 10 19.70 14.01 -46.53
CA ASP A 10 20.24 15.33 -46.93
C ASP A 10 19.85 16.38 -45.90
N GLN A 11 20.61 17.46 -45.79
CA GLN A 11 20.30 18.60 -44.92
C GLN A 11 18.89 19.13 -45.21
N ILE A 12 18.25 19.74 -44.18
CA ILE A 12 16.95 20.38 -44.33
C ILE A 12 16.96 21.33 -45.50
N ARG A 13 16.07 21.09 -46.48
CA ARG A 13 15.96 21.95 -47.68
C ARG A 13 14.97 23.05 -47.40
N LEU A 14 15.45 24.31 -47.49
CA LEU A 14 14.63 25.50 -47.29
C LEU A 14 14.44 26.26 -48.60
N ARG A 15 13.24 26.81 -48.81
CA ARG A 15 12.91 27.68 -49.95
C ARG A 15 12.01 28.82 -49.44
N GLY A 16 12.63 29.97 -49.16
CA GLY A 16 11.90 31.09 -48.56
C GLY A 16 11.30 30.68 -47.21
N ASN A 17 10.00 30.84 -47.06
CA ASN A 17 9.27 30.44 -45.82
C ASN A 17 8.66 29.02 -45.94
N GLN A 18 9.32 28.13 -46.64
CA GLN A 18 8.91 26.72 -46.81
C GLN A 18 10.08 25.77 -46.54
N VAL A 19 9.76 24.57 -46.02
CA VAL A 19 10.68 23.45 -45.83
C VAL A 19 10.19 22.25 -46.66
N PHE A 20 11.12 21.47 -47.20
CA PHE A 20 10.76 20.27 -47.96
C PHE A 20 10.61 19.08 -46.99
N SER A 21 9.45 18.44 -46.99
CA SER A 21 9.24 17.18 -46.28
C SER A 21 9.61 16.00 -47.16
N PRO A 22 10.67 15.23 -46.83
CA PRO A 22 11.06 14.03 -47.58
C PRO A 22 10.02 12.90 -47.51
N VAL A 23 9.25 12.83 -46.42
CA VAL A 23 8.21 11.80 -46.23
C VAL A 23 6.98 12.11 -47.08
N ARG A 24 6.52 13.38 -47.09
CA ARG A 24 5.35 13.82 -47.88
C ARG A 24 5.68 14.19 -49.33
N GLN A 25 6.96 14.23 -49.68
CA GLN A 25 7.46 14.61 -51.02
C GLN A 25 6.89 15.97 -51.50
N LYS A 26 6.78 16.95 -50.59
CA LYS A 26 6.23 18.29 -50.88
C LYS A 26 6.86 19.39 -50.04
N TRP A 27 6.74 20.63 -50.55
CA TRP A 27 7.06 21.84 -49.80
C TRP A 27 5.92 22.19 -48.88
N VAL A 28 6.22 22.42 -47.58
CA VAL A 28 5.28 22.78 -46.53
C VAL A 28 5.67 24.11 -45.91
N GLN A 29 4.71 24.81 -45.28
CA GLN A 29 4.96 26.08 -44.60
C GLN A 29 5.93 25.87 -43.44
N LEU A 30 6.98 26.65 -43.34
CA LEU A 30 7.96 26.60 -42.25
C LEU A 30 7.38 27.29 -41.00
N THR A 31 6.71 26.52 -40.17
CA THR A 31 6.33 26.94 -38.81
C THR A 31 7.43 26.51 -37.81
N PRO A 32 7.47 27.11 -36.61
CA PRO A 32 8.43 26.63 -35.57
C PRO A 32 8.32 25.14 -35.28
N GLU A 33 7.11 24.61 -35.25
CA GLU A 33 6.85 23.17 -34.98
C GLU A 33 7.27 22.30 -36.17
N GLU A 34 6.96 22.74 -37.41
CA GLU A 34 7.38 22.04 -38.63
C GLU A 34 8.91 21.99 -38.76
N ARG A 35 9.62 23.03 -38.31
CA ARG A 35 11.06 23.04 -38.25
C ARG A 35 11.60 21.95 -37.34
N VAL A 36 11.11 21.90 -36.10
CA VAL A 36 11.50 20.86 -35.12
C VAL A 36 11.18 19.46 -35.66
N ARG A 37 10.01 19.30 -36.31
CA ARG A 37 9.61 18.04 -36.93
C ARG A 37 10.64 17.57 -37.99
N GLN A 38 11.01 18.45 -38.91
CA GLN A 38 11.98 18.07 -39.96
C GLN A 38 13.40 17.89 -39.43
N GLU A 39 13.79 18.59 -38.35
CA GLU A 39 15.04 18.39 -37.67
C GLU A 39 15.06 16.98 -36.96
N TYR A 40 13.97 16.58 -36.33
CA TYR A 40 13.87 15.28 -35.72
C TYR A 40 13.79 14.13 -36.74
N LEU A 41 13.23 14.34 -37.90
CA LEU A 41 13.31 13.38 -38.99
C LEU A 41 14.78 13.04 -39.34
N GLN A 42 15.67 14.06 -39.32
CA GLN A 42 17.11 13.83 -39.53
C GLN A 42 17.71 12.88 -38.44
N VAL A 43 17.27 13.05 -37.19
CA VAL A 43 17.68 12.18 -36.07
C VAL A 43 17.20 10.75 -36.31
N LEU A 44 15.94 10.55 -36.67
CA LEU A 44 15.40 9.22 -36.96
C LEU A 44 16.15 8.51 -38.08
N VAL A 45 16.53 9.25 -39.13
CA VAL A 45 17.23 8.68 -40.29
C VAL A 45 18.73 8.51 -40.03
N ASN A 46 19.42 9.53 -39.53
CA ASN A 46 20.89 9.53 -39.43
C ASN A 46 21.41 8.82 -38.17
N GLU A 47 20.71 8.91 -37.05
CA GLU A 47 21.15 8.33 -35.79
C GLU A 47 20.51 6.94 -35.55
N TYR A 48 19.20 6.81 -35.79
CA TYR A 48 18.48 5.55 -35.57
C TYR A 48 18.43 4.63 -36.80
N GLY A 49 18.81 5.11 -37.98
CA GLY A 49 18.92 4.31 -39.20
C GLY A 49 17.59 3.97 -39.88
N TYR A 50 16.48 4.59 -39.52
CA TYR A 50 15.20 4.41 -40.20
C TYR A 50 15.24 5.03 -41.60
N ILE A 51 14.72 4.34 -42.60
CA ILE A 51 14.57 4.92 -43.95
C ILE A 51 13.25 5.63 -44.09
N VAL A 52 13.20 6.68 -44.95
CA VAL A 52 12.02 7.51 -45.15
C VAL A 52 10.77 6.70 -45.50
N ASP A 53 10.94 5.60 -46.24
CA ASP A 53 9.81 4.72 -46.64
C ASP A 53 9.19 3.96 -45.45
N GLN A 54 9.92 3.80 -44.33
CA GLN A 54 9.39 3.24 -43.07
C GLN A 54 8.59 4.26 -42.25
N ILE A 55 8.63 5.54 -42.61
CA ILE A 55 8.07 6.63 -41.83
C ILE A 55 6.79 7.15 -42.50
N GLY A 56 5.77 7.44 -41.75
CA GLY A 56 4.59 8.20 -42.13
C GLY A 56 4.60 9.52 -41.39
N GLU A 57 4.19 10.60 -42.05
CA GLU A 57 4.14 11.97 -41.51
C GLU A 57 2.73 12.52 -41.57
N GLU A 58 2.28 13.18 -40.47
CA GLU A 58 0.91 13.72 -40.32
C GLU A 58 -0.20 12.70 -40.63
N LEU A 59 -0.03 11.48 -40.19
CA LEU A 59 -1.04 10.44 -40.39
C LEU A 59 -2.24 10.67 -39.46
N GLU A 60 -3.44 10.64 -40.06
CA GLU A 60 -4.67 10.70 -39.27
C GLU A 60 -4.75 9.47 -38.35
N VAL A 61 -4.87 9.75 -37.07
CA VAL A 61 -5.15 8.76 -36.07
C VAL A 61 -6.64 8.78 -35.81
N THR A 62 -7.34 7.79 -36.34
CA THR A 62 -8.80 7.70 -36.23
C THR A 62 -9.23 7.51 -34.77
N GLY A 63 -10.06 8.39 -34.21
CA GLY A 63 -10.61 8.19 -32.87
C GLY A 63 -11.08 9.40 -32.10
N ARG A 64 -11.09 10.62 -32.67
CA ARG A 64 -11.69 11.79 -32.01
C ARG A 64 -12.80 12.40 -32.81
N GLY A 65 -13.92 12.68 -32.13
CA GLY A 65 -14.99 13.53 -32.66
C GLY A 65 -14.48 14.95 -32.97
N SER A 66 -14.89 15.49 -34.10
CA SER A 66 -14.71 16.87 -34.59
C SER A 66 -13.30 17.45 -34.80
N GLY A 67 -12.23 16.76 -34.54
CA GLY A 67 -10.86 17.18 -34.85
C GLY A 67 -10.04 15.99 -35.38
N HIS A 68 -9.50 16.13 -36.61
CA HIS A 68 -8.57 15.15 -37.17
C HIS A 68 -7.24 15.20 -36.37
N ALA A 69 -7.10 14.37 -35.35
CA ALA A 69 -5.83 14.24 -34.61
C ALA A 69 -4.82 13.53 -35.50
N ARG A 70 -3.64 14.13 -35.72
CA ARG A 70 -2.56 13.60 -36.55
C ARG A 70 -1.31 13.44 -35.74
N ALA A 71 -0.70 12.25 -35.82
CA ALA A 71 0.64 12.03 -35.29
C ALA A 71 1.69 12.66 -36.21
N ASP A 72 2.67 13.33 -35.64
CA ASP A 72 3.74 13.97 -36.41
C ASP A 72 4.53 12.98 -37.22
N PHE A 73 5.04 11.92 -36.57
CA PHE A 73 5.61 10.75 -37.26
C PHE A 73 5.08 9.45 -36.68
N VAL A 74 4.94 8.48 -37.58
CA VAL A 74 4.66 7.08 -37.26
C VAL A 74 5.71 6.23 -37.96
N VAL A 75 6.45 5.42 -37.22
CA VAL A 75 7.59 4.63 -37.73
C VAL A 75 7.27 3.15 -37.63
N TRP A 76 7.37 2.46 -38.76
CA TRP A 76 7.22 0.99 -38.83
C TRP A 76 8.57 0.30 -38.79
N ARG A 77 8.57 -0.94 -38.35
CA ARG A 77 9.77 -1.75 -38.26
C ARG A 77 10.39 -2.03 -39.63
N THR A 78 9.52 -2.30 -40.60
CA THR A 78 9.91 -2.52 -42.01
C THR A 78 8.98 -1.77 -42.94
N VAL A 79 9.42 -1.53 -44.18
CA VAL A 79 8.57 -0.98 -45.24
C VAL A 79 7.37 -1.91 -45.50
N GLN A 80 7.59 -3.23 -45.43
CA GLN A 80 6.52 -4.22 -45.66
C GLN A 80 5.45 -4.13 -44.56
N ASP A 81 5.84 -3.94 -43.30
CA ASP A 81 4.88 -3.78 -42.19
C ASP A 81 4.00 -2.55 -42.37
N LYS A 82 4.57 -1.44 -42.92
CA LYS A 82 3.81 -0.24 -43.30
C LYS A 82 2.81 -0.54 -44.41
N LEU A 83 3.22 -1.25 -45.45
CA LEU A 83 2.37 -1.62 -46.58
C LEU A 83 1.26 -2.60 -46.17
N ASP A 84 1.56 -3.51 -45.29
CA ASP A 84 0.61 -4.50 -44.74
C ASP A 84 -0.36 -3.89 -43.70
N GLY A 85 -0.19 -2.63 -43.32
CA GLY A 85 -1.02 -1.97 -42.31
C GLY A 85 -0.86 -2.54 -40.90
N LYS A 86 0.32 -3.13 -40.60
CA LYS A 86 0.62 -3.62 -39.25
C LYS A 86 0.79 -2.48 -38.24
N ASN A 87 0.76 -2.82 -36.96
CA ASN A 87 1.01 -1.87 -35.91
C ASN A 87 2.38 -1.21 -36.05
N PRO A 88 2.48 0.11 -35.91
CA PRO A 88 3.75 0.80 -35.97
C PRO A 88 4.60 0.47 -34.72
N LEU A 89 5.90 0.66 -34.86
CA LEU A 89 6.84 0.47 -33.74
C LEU A 89 6.91 1.70 -32.87
N ILE A 90 6.98 2.91 -33.45
CA ILE A 90 7.20 4.17 -32.74
C ILE A 90 6.21 5.22 -33.25
N VAL A 91 5.70 6.01 -32.33
CA VAL A 91 4.96 7.27 -32.61
C VAL A 91 5.80 8.43 -32.08
N VAL A 92 5.87 9.51 -32.83
CA VAL A 92 6.58 10.73 -32.46
C VAL A 92 5.63 11.93 -32.46
N GLU A 93 5.71 12.73 -31.39
CA GLU A 93 5.02 14.01 -31.24
C GLU A 93 6.06 15.11 -31.06
N CYS A 94 6.05 16.10 -31.92
CA CYS A 94 6.96 17.24 -31.89
C CYS A 94 6.23 18.51 -31.44
N LYS A 95 6.92 19.34 -30.66
CA LYS A 95 6.43 20.66 -30.25
C LYS A 95 7.47 21.73 -30.61
N ALA A 96 7.01 22.96 -30.85
CA ALA A 96 7.91 24.09 -31.07
C ALA A 96 8.80 24.37 -29.87
N ASP A 97 10.02 24.86 -30.05
CA ASP A 97 11.02 25.08 -28.99
C ASP A 97 10.59 26.08 -27.91
N ASN A 98 9.61 26.92 -28.18
CA ASN A 98 9.02 27.86 -27.22
C ASN A 98 7.90 27.22 -26.37
N VAL A 99 7.53 25.98 -26.65
CA VAL A 99 6.53 25.21 -25.90
C VAL A 99 7.23 24.29 -24.95
N THR A 100 7.00 24.47 -23.64
CA THR A 100 7.44 23.49 -22.65
C THR A 100 6.56 22.25 -22.77
N ILE A 101 7.16 21.11 -22.98
CA ILE A 101 6.43 19.84 -23.04
C ILE A 101 5.81 19.56 -21.66
N LYS A 102 4.47 19.59 -21.58
CA LYS A 102 3.71 19.33 -20.34
C LYS A 102 3.19 17.90 -20.34
N PRO A 103 2.94 17.31 -19.16
CA PRO A 103 2.31 15.98 -19.05
C PRO A 103 0.96 15.87 -19.82
N ALA A 104 0.20 16.98 -19.93
CA ALA A 104 -1.03 17.02 -20.73
C ALA A 104 -0.78 16.86 -22.24
N ASP A 105 0.40 17.25 -22.74
CA ASP A 105 0.80 17.05 -24.14
C ASP A 105 1.11 15.56 -24.40
N TYR A 106 1.54 14.83 -23.35
CA TYR A 106 1.71 13.37 -23.38
C TYR A 106 0.37 12.63 -23.50
N GLY A 107 -0.71 13.19 -22.96
CA GLY A 107 -2.07 12.65 -23.11
C GLY A 107 -2.50 12.56 -24.57
N GLN A 108 -2.05 13.46 -25.45
CA GLN A 108 -2.26 13.36 -26.90
C GLN A 108 -1.40 12.24 -27.50
N GLY A 109 -0.11 12.22 -27.19
CA GLY A 109 0.81 11.18 -27.66
C GLY A 109 0.46 9.80 -27.12
N ASP A 110 0.02 9.70 -25.85
CA ASP A 110 -0.50 8.46 -25.27
C ASP A 110 -1.73 7.95 -26.05
N ASN A 111 -2.68 8.84 -26.39
CA ASN A 111 -3.81 8.48 -27.24
C ASN A 111 -3.35 7.99 -28.62
N TYR A 112 -2.33 8.60 -29.22
CA TYR A 112 -1.79 8.16 -30.51
C TYR A 112 -1.09 6.80 -30.40
N GLY A 113 -0.25 6.59 -29.41
CA GLY A 113 0.40 5.31 -29.16
C GLY A 113 -0.62 4.18 -28.96
N ARG A 114 -1.74 4.46 -28.33
CA ARG A 114 -2.83 3.51 -28.09
C ARG A 114 -3.65 3.20 -29.33
N LEU A 115 -4.04 4.25 -30.06
CA LEU A 115 -4.84 4.09 -31.26
C LEU A 115 -4.07 3.36 -32.35
N THR A 116 -2.76 3.62 -32.44
CA THR A 116 -1.86 2.93 -33.38
C THR A 116 -1.34 1.60 -32.86
N ASN A 117 -1.50 1.32 -31.58
CA ASN A 117 -0.91 0.16 -30.89
C ASN A 117 0.63 0.10 -30.98
N ALA A 118 1.29 1.26 -31.00
CA ALA A 118 2.74 1.37 -31.06
C ALA A 118 3.39 0.92 -29.74
N ALA A 119 4.60 0.34 -29.83
CA ALA A 119 5.36 -0.07 -28.65
C ALA A 119 6.07 1.10 -27.95
N PHE A 120 6.44 2.15 -28.72
CA PHE A 120 7.19 3.30 -28.26
C PHE A 120 6.51 4.62 -28.64
N LEU A 121 6.65 5.62 -27.77
CA LEU A 121 6.29 6.99 -28.02
C LEU A 121 7.50 7.89 -27.78
N VAL A 122 7.68 8.89 -28.62
CA VAL A 122 8.70 9.95 -28.46
C VAL A 122 7.98 11.28 -28.37
N THR A 123 8.36 12.09 -27.41
CA THR A 123 7.96 13.51 -27.32
C THR A 123 9.22 14.36 -27.46
N HIS A 124 9.21 15.30 -28.40
CA HIS A 124 10.42 16.05 -28.78
C HIS A 124 10.15 17.52 -29.02
N ASN A 125 11.05 18.34 -28.49
CA ASN A 125 11.44 19.64 -29.02
C ASN A 125 12.97 19.73 -28.96
N ASN A 126 13.60 20.70 -29.61
CA ASN A 126 15.07 20.77 -29.66
C ASN A 126 15.74 21.04 -28.30
N LYS A 127 14.97 21.36 -27.26
CA LYS A 127 15.45 21.54 -25.88
C LYS A 127 15.38 20.24 -25.09
N GLU A 128 14.44 19.36 -25.41
CA GLU A 128 14.14 18.17 -24.62
C GLU A 128 13.57 17.08 -25.52
N THR A 129 14.12 15.85 -25.40
CA THR A 129 13.58 14.63 -26.01
C THR A 129 13.30 13.64 -24.91
N ARG A 130 12.10 13.08 -24.88
CA ARG A 130 11.75 12.00 -23.95
C ARG A 130 11.22 10.80 -24.73
N TYR A 131 11.60 9.64 -24.28
CA TYR A 131 11.25 8.36 -24.87
C TYR A 131 10.36 7.59 -23.89
N TRP A 132 9.31 6.96 -24.42
CA TRP A 132 8.32 6.27 -23.61
C TRP A 132 8.06 4.89 -24.18
N ARG A 133 7.92 3.90 -23.28
CA ARG A 133 7.34 2.60 -23.57
C ARG A 133 5.82 2.70 -23.37
N VAL A 134 5.03 2.20 -24.32
CA VAL A 134 3.57 2.12 -24.21
C VAL A 134 3.19 0.74 -23.68
N ILE A 135 2.61 0.66 -22.50
CA ILE A 135 2.16 -0.59 -21.91
C ILE A 135 0.74 -0.87 -22.40
N HIS A 136 0.60 -1.88 -23.28
CA HIS A 136 -0.69 -2.25 -23.88
C HIS A 136 -1.52 -3.19 -23.02
N GLU A 137 -0.91 -3.82 -22.04
CA GLU A 137 -1.49 -4.89 -21.21
C GLU A 137 -2.32 -4.37 -20.04
N ARG A 138 -2.22 -3.08 -19.74
CA ARG A 138 -2.92 -2.44 -18.61
C ARG A 138 -3.83 -1.30 -19.07
N MET A 139 -4.97 -1.14 -18.39
CA MET A 139 -5.83 0.03 -18.50
C MET A 139 -5.83 0.82 -17.17
N PRO A 140 -5.67 2.15 -17.20
CA PRO A 140 -5.23 2.95 -18.33
C PRO A 140 -3.83 2.53 -18.74
N LYS A 141 -3.58 2.48 -20.04
CA LYS A 141 -2.22 2.21 -20.53
C LYS A 141 -1.30 3.28 -19.97
N THR A 142 -0.28 2.87 -19.23
CA THR A 142 0.70 3.77 -18.66
C THR A 142 1.85 3.94 -19.63
N LEU A 143 2.37 5.16 -19.70
CA LEU A 143 3.63 5.47 -20.38
C LEU A 143 4.75 5.30 -19.34
N GLU A 144 5.73 4.47 -19.62
CA GLU A 144 6.95 4.41 -18.85
C GLU A 144 8.06 5.12 -19.61
N GLU A 145 8.69 6.11 -18.99
CA GLU A 145 9.83 6.80 -19.60
C GLU A 145 11.01 5.87 -19.69
N ILE A 146 11.65 5.83 -20.85
CA ILE A 146 12.78 4.98 -21.19
C ILE A 146 13.96 5.83 -21.67
N GLU A 147 15.16 5.26 -21.66
CA GLU A 147 16.37 6.02 -22.05
C GLU A 147 16.45 6.30 -23.55
N ASN A 148 15.91 5.38 -24.37
CA ASN A 148 16.04 5.48 -25.82
C ASN A 148 15.03 4.60 -26.56
N ILE A 149 14.88 4.81 -27.88
CA ILE A 149 14.13 3.95 -28.80
C ILE A 149 15.07 2.98 -29.52
N PRO A 150 14.57 1.84 -30.05
CA PRO A 150 15.41 0.89 -30.78
C PRO A 150 15.90 1.46 -32.11
N HIS A 151 17.10 1.08 -32.52
CA HIS A 151 17.60 1.31 -33.87
C HIS A 151 16.83 0.48 -34.90
N ALA A 152 16.83 0.90 -36.15
CA ALA A 152 16.10 0.25 -37.23
C ALA A 152 16.53 -1.21 -37.49
N ASP A 153 17.76 -1.55 -37.17
CA ASP A 153 18.34 -2.90 -37.31
C ASP A 153 18.29 -3.76 -36.03
N ALA A 154 17.66 -3.23 -34.95
CA ALA A 154 17.52 -3.96 -33.71
C ALA A 154 16.71 -5.25 -33.88
N SER A 155 17.24 -6.39 -33.42
CA SER A 155 16.53 -7.67 -33.41
C SER A 155 15.36 -7.65 -32.41
N ASP A 156 14.40 -8.57 -32.55
CA ASP A 156 13.29 -8.73 -31.58
C ASP A 156 13.79 -8.92 -30.17
N LYS A 157 14.85 -9.69 -29.99
CA LYS A 157 15.48 -9.92 -28.69
C LYS A 157 16.05 -8.64 -28.11
N GLN A 158 16.71 -7.80 -28.90
CA GLN A 158 17.24 -6.50 -28.45
C GLN A 158 16.12 -5.52 -28.09
N VAL A 159 15.02 -5.52 -28.84
CA VAL A 159 13.83 -4.71 -28.51
C VAL A 159 13.24 -5.17 -27.19
N GLN A 160 13.08 -6.49 -26.97
CA GLN A 160 12.58 -7.04 -25.70
C GLN A 160 13.56 -6.81 -24.55
N GLU A 161 14.86 -6.96 -24.77
CA GLU A 161 15.87 -6.62 -23.75
C GLU A 161 15.86 -5.15 -23.40
N LEU A 162 15.67 -4.24 -24.36
CA LEU A 162 15.51 -2.81 -24.11
C LEU A 162 14.29 -2.55 -23.22
N LEU A 163 13.16 -3.20 -23.53
CA LEU A 163 11.92 -3.09 -22.75
C LEU A 163 12.04 -3.68 -21.34
N SER A 164 12.83 -4.74 -21.14
CA SER A 164 12.98 -5.42 -19.85
C SER A 164 14.04 -4.78 -18.94
N ARG A 165 15.17 -4.37 -19.48
CA ARG A 165 16.29 -3.78 -18.71
C ARG A 165 15.92 -2.46 -18.02
N LEU A 166 15.07 -1.67 -18.64
CA LEU A 166 14.77 -0.32 -18.19
C LEU A 166 13.97 -0.27 -16.89
N LYS A 167 13.07 -1.24 -16.65
CA LYS A 167 12.29 -1.29 -15.43
C LYS A 167 13.16 -1.52 -14.18
N VAL A 168 14.08 -2.47 -14.26
CA VAL A 168 15.00 -2.84 -13.18
C VAL A 168 16.04 -1.75 -12.92
N PHE A 169 16.57 -1.12 -13.96
CA PHE A 169 17.62 -0.10 -13.87
C PHE A 169 17.11 1.17 -13.17
N LYS A 170 15.90 1.65 -13.49
CA LYS A 170 15.33 2.85 -12.86
C LYS A 170 15.02 2.66 -11.38
N GLU A 171 14.56 1.47 -10.99
CA GLU A 171 14.30 1.15 -9.57
C GLU A 171 15.59 1.20 -8.76
N ASP A 172 16.64 0.56 -9.24
CA ASP A 172 17.96 0.55 -8.57
C ASP A 172 18.64 1.92 -8.60
N GLU A 173 18.48 2.69 -9.66
CA GLU A 173 19.03 4.04 -9.78
C GLU A 173 18.40 4.96 -8.74
N PHE A 174 17.08 4.95 -8.59
CA PHE A 174 16.40 5.81 -7.61
C PHE A 174 16.71 5.38 -6.17
N ALA A 175 16.73 4.08 -5.88
CA ALA A 175 17.11 3.57 -4.57
C ALA A 175 18.57 3.94 -4.22
N ASN A 176 19.50 3.85 -5.19
CA ASN A 176 20.89 4.28 -5.01
C ASN A 176 21.02 5.79 -4.82
N LEU A 177 20.20 6.58 -5.51
CA LEU A 177 20.15 8.03 -5.34
C LEU A 177 19.72 8.43 -3.93
N LEU A 178 18.66 7.83 -3.41
CA LEU A 178 18.23 8.04 -2.03
C LEU A 178 19.32 7.65 -1.03
N HIS A 179 20.03 6.57 -1.30
CA HIS A 179 21.20 6.16 -0.52
C HIS A 179 22.35 7.20 -0.57
N GLN A 180 22.59 7.79 -1.75
CA GLN A 180 23.59 8.87 -1.87
C GLN A 180 23.17 10.09 -1.04
N CYS A 181 21.91 10.50 -1.11
CA CYS A 181 21.37 11.58 -0.28
C CYS A 181 21.56 11.29 1.22
N HIS A 182 21.23 10.08 1.65
CA HIS A 182 21.43 9.64 3.03
C HIS A 182 22.88 9.73 3.48
N ASN A 183 23.81 9.24 2.65
CA ASN A 183 25.24 9.29 2.94
C ASN A 183 25.77 10.74 2.99
N VAL A 184 25.29 11.64 2.11
CA VAL A 184 25.64 13.06 2.14
C VAL A 184 25.25 13.68 3.47
N ILE A 185 24.02 13.44 3.95
CA ILE A 185 23.54 13.98 5.23
C ILE A 185 24.33 13.39 6.39
N ARG A 186 24.47 12.07 6.47
CA ARG A 186 25.23 11.41 7.56
C ARG A 186 26.65 11.90 7.66
N ASN A 187 27.35 11.99 6.53
CA ASN A 187 28.76 12.35 6.52
C ASN A 187 29.00 13.82 6.85
N ARG A 188 28.17 14.73 6.33
CA ARG A 188 28.35 16.18 6.54
C ARG A 188 27.78 16.67 7.86
N GLU A 189 26.64 16.14 8.32
CA GLU A 189 25.93 16.61 9.51
C GLU A 189 26.19 15.75 10.76
N LYS A 190 26.88 14.61 10.59
CA LYS A 190 27.12 13.65 11.68
C LYS A 190 25.83 13.13 12.33
N LYS A 191 24.74 13.09 11.57
CA LYS A 191 23.46 12.55 12.03
C LYS A 191 23.50 11.03 12.09
N ASP A 192 22.73 10.47 13.02
CA ASP A 192 22.41 9.04 13.02
C ASP A 192 21.54 8.68 11.79
N PRO A 193 21.47 7.41 11.41
CA PRO A 193 20.75 6.99 10.22
C PRO A 193 19.27 7.38 10.22
N ALA A 194 18.59 7.30 11.36
CA ALA A 194 17.17 7.64 11.48
C ALA A 194 16.94 9.14 11.30
N ALA A 195 17.77 9.96 11.91
CA ALA A 195 17.70 11.40 11.75
C ALA A 195 18.05 11.85 10.32
N ALA A 196 18.99 11.17 9.66
CA ALA A 196 19.30 11.44 8.25
C ALA A 196 18.13 11.06 7.33
N PHE A 197 17.47 9.95 7.60
CA PHE A 197 16.28 9.52 6.87
C PHE A 197 15.13 10.51 7.02
N ASP A 198 14.86 11.00 8.24
CA ASP A 198 13.80 11.96 8.52
C ASP A 198 13.99 13.25 7.70
N GLU A 199 15.23 13.76 7.61
CA GLU A 199 15.53 14.91 6.77
C GLU A 199 15.31 14.65 5.27
N ILE A 200 15.63 13.45 4.78
CA ILE A 200 15.33 13.07 3.39
C ILE A 200 13.81 13.05 3.17
N ALA A 201 13.05 12.47 4.08
CA ALA A 201 11.61 12.44 3.98
C ALA A 201 11.02 13.84 3.85
N LYS A 202 11.45 14.80 4.68
CA LYS A 202 11.05 16.22 4.59
C LYS A 202 11.37 16.83 3.23
N ILE A 203 12.58 16.59 2.71
CA ILE A 203 13.00 17.09 1.38
C ILE A 203 12.17 16.46 0.26
N LEU A 204 11.84 15.18 0.34
CA LEU A 204 10.96 14.52 -0.63
C LEU A 204 9.54 15.09 -0.60
N PHE A 205 9.01 15.41 0.58
CA PHE A 205 7.71 16.11 0.69
C PHE A 205 7.74 17.48 0.02
N ILE A 206 8.81 18.27 0.24
CA ILE A 206 8.99 19.56 -0.45
C ILE A 206 8.96 19.34 -1.97
N LYS A 207 9.72 18.36 -2.47
CA LYS A 207 9.80 18.06 -3.89
C LYS A 207 8.44 17.69 -4.48
N VAL A 208 7.74 16.73 -3.88
CA VAL A 208 6.41 16.28 -4.33
C VAL A 208 5.40 17.44 -4.32
N CYS A 209 5.42 18.28 -3.28
CA CYS A 209 4.57 19.47 -3.16
C CYS A 209 4.80 20.43 -4.32
N ILE A 210 6.06 20.76 -4.62
CA ILE A 210 6.43 21.69 -5.71
C ILE A 210 6.04 21.11 -7.07
N GLU A 211 6.31 19.83 -7.33
CA GLU A 211 5.95 19.16 -8.58
C GLU A 211 4.43 19.13 -8.80
N ARG A 212 3.65 18.83 -7.75
CA ARG A 212 2.17 18.89 -7.81
C ARG A 212 1.65 20.29 -8.12
N ARG A 213 2.25 21.34 -7.54
CA ARG A 213 1.90 22.74 -7.82
C ARG A 213 2.22 23.14 -9.26
N LEU A 214 3.37 22.72 -9.76
CA LEU A 214 3.76 22.93 -11.16
C LEU A 214 2.77 22.25 -12.11
N ARG A 215 2.44 20.99 -11.86
CA ARG A 215 1.48 20.21 -12.63
C ARG A 215 0.08 20.82 -12.62
N ALA A 216 -0.37 21.33 -11.48
CA ALA A 216 -1.66 22.01 -11.33
C ALA A 216 -1.67 23.44 -11.91
N GLY A 217 -0.55 23.93 -12.44
CA GLY A 217 -0.42 25.30 -12.95
C GLY A 217 -0.47 26.39 -11.88
N ARG A 218 -0.41 26.01 -10.60
CA ARG A 218 -0.41 26.92 -9.44
C ARG A 218 0.96 27.59 -9.22
N GLN A 219 2.00 27.03 -9.82
CA GLN A 219 3.36 27.54 -9.78
C GLN A 219 3.95 27.54 -11.20
N ARG A 220 4.72 28.59 -11.56
CA ARG A 220 5.29 28.73 -12.91
C ARG A 220 6.74 28.29 -13.01
N GLN A 221 7.46 28.32 -11.89
CA GLN A 221 8.90 28.02 -11.84
C GLN A 221 9.15 26.89 -10.88
N ASN A 222 10.05 25.96 -11.25
CA ASN A 222 10.51 24.93 -10.34
C ASN A 222 11.44 25.53 -9.28
N LEU A 223 10.97 25.61 -8.05
CA LEU A 223 11.75 26.11 -6.92
C LEU A 223 12.64 25.03 -6.28
N PHE A 224 12.45 23.75 -6.66
CA PHE A 224 13.25 22.64 -6.17
C PHE A 224 14.45 22.39 -7.09
N THR A 225 15.34 23.35 -7.20
CA THR A 225 16.61 23.26 -7.91
C THR A 225 17.72 23.90 -7.09
N ALA A 226 18.97 23.44 -7.26
CA ALA A 226 20.13 24.03 -6.59
C ALA A 226 20.29 25.52 -6.95
N ASP A 227 20.07 25.86 -8.22
CA ASP A 227 20.15 27.27 -8.69
C ASP A 227 19.06 28.14 -8.07
N SER A 228 17.84 27.61 -7.91
CA SER A 228 16.75 28.34 -7.24
C SER A 228 17.05 28.57 -5.75
N LEU A 229 17.62 27.58 -5.07
CA LEU A 229 18.06 27.76 -3.68
C LEU A 229 19.16 28.81 -3.56
N ASP A 230 20.14 28.84 -4.48
CA ASP A 230 21.18 29.86 -4.51
C ASP A 230 20.60 31.27 -4.71
N GLN A 231 19.62 31.42 -5.61
CA GLN A 231 18.94 32.71 -5.81
C GLN A 231 18.13 33.14 -4.57
N GLN A 232 17.45 32.20 -3.92
CA GLN A 232 16.68 32.48 -2.71
C GLN A 232 17.58 32.78 -1.50
N ALA A 233 18.81 32.24 -1.45
CA ALA A 233 19.80 32.53 -0.40
C ALA A 233 20.23 34.01 -0.36
N HIS A 234 19.98 34.78 -1.42
CA HIS A 234 20.18 36.26 -1.41
C HIS A 234 19.05 36.99 -0.66
N ILE A 235 17.91 36.33 -0.43
CA ILE A 235 16.71 36.93 0.16
C ILE A 235 16.40 36.33 1.53
N HIS A 236 16.70 35.06 1.72
CA HIS A 236 16.38 34.27 2.89
C HIS A 236 17.62 33.54 3.40
N ASP A 237 17.85 33.57 4.71
CA ASP A 237 18.97 32.85 5.34
C ASP A 237 18.84 31.35 5.25
N ASP A 238 17.57 30.83 5.22
CA ASP A 238 17.24 29.41 5.10
C ASP A 238 16.20 29.17 3.98
N PRO A 239 16.64 29.10 2.72
CA PRO A 239 15.73 28.86 1.58
C PRO A 239 14.96 27.53 1.66
N ILE A 240 15.58 26.45 2.12
CA ILE A 240 14.93 25.15 2.23
C ILE A 240 13.86 25.16 3.33
N GLY A 241 14.12 25.86 4.44
CA GLY A 241 13.15 26.09 5.50
C GLY A 241 11.93 26.85 5.01
N VAL A 242 12.09 27.86 4.16
CA VAL A 242 10.98 28.59 3.54
C VAL A 242 10.11 27.66 2.68
N LEU A 243 10.73 26.79 1.88
CA LEU A 243 9.99 25.79 1.08
C LEU A 243 9.28 24.77 1.96
N PHE A 244 9.90 24.38 3.07
CA PHE A 244 9.29 23.48 4.03
C PHE A 244 8.08 24.09 4.74
N GLU A 245 8.16 25.37 5.15
CA GLU A 245 7.01 26.09 5.71
C GLU A 245 5.82 26.16 4.74
N GLN A 246 6.08 26.35 3.45
CA GLN A 246 5.05 26.29 2.42
C GLN A 246 4.46 24.89 2.28
N THR A 247 5.30 23.87 2.41
CA THR A 247 4.88 22.47 2.37
C THR A 247 4.02 22.10 3.57
N LYS A 248 4.42 22.53 4.79
CA LYS A 248 3.60 22.32 6.01
C LYS A 248 2.20 22.93 5.88
N LYS A 249 2.07 24.09 5.25
CA LYS A 249 0.76 24.73 5.03
C LYS A 249 -0.14 23.91 4.11
N GLU A 250 0.42 23.27 3.09
CA GLU A 250 -0.34 22.43 2.15
C GLU A 250 -0.83 21.15 2.82
N TYR A 251 -0.01 20.56 3.69
CA TYR A 251 -0.32 19.33 4.42
C TYR A 251 -0.88 19.57 5.82
N LYS A 252 -1.31 20.80 6.15
CA LYS A 252 -1.85 21.15 7.48
C LYS A 252 -3.07 20.29 7.86
N ALA A 253 -3.95 20.05 6.89
CA ALA A 253 -5.15 19.24 7.10
C ALA A 253 -4.84 17.76 7.40
N ASP A 254 -3.69 17.28 6.93
CA ASP A 254 -3.25 15.90 7.08
C ASP A 254 -2.40 15.67 8.33
N GLN A 255 -2.07 16.75 9.06
CA GLN A 255 -1.28 16.71 10.30
C GLN A 255 0.03 15.89 10.16
N ILE A 256 0.76 16.11 9.04
CA ILE A 256 1.99 15.36 8.75
C ILE A 256 3.16 15.87 9.58
N PHE A 257 3.20 17.17 9.81
CA PHE A 257 4.31 17.85 10.45
C PHE A 257 3.84 18.64 11.67
N GLU A 258 4.62 18.64 12.73
CA GLU A 258 4.39 19.51 13.86
C GLU A 258 4.59 20.99 13.47
N PRO A 259 3.85 21.93 14.10
CA PRO A 259 3.93 23.34 13.75
C PRO A 259 5.34 23.94 13.88
N ASP A 260 6.13 23.49 14.85
CA ASP A 260 7.50 23.94 15.16
C ASP A 260 8.59 23.14 14.44
N GLU A 261 8.20 22.12 13.67
CA GLU A 261 9.14 21.27 12.96
C GLU A 261 9.87 22.01 11.84
N THR A 262 11.17 21.78 11.71
CA THR A 262 12.07 22.41 10.74
C THR A 262 12.90 21.39 9.99
N VAL A 263 13.46 21.78 8.85
CA VAL A 263 14.54 21.04 8.18
C VAL A 263 15.85 21.39 8.88
N ASN A 264 16.42 20.42 9.56
CA ASN A 264 17.65 20.63 10.36
C ASN A 264 18.89 20.20 9.57
N LEU A 265 19.17 20.90 8.46
CA LEU A 265 20.33 20.71 7.61
C LEU A 265 21.03 22.04 7.36
N LYS A 266 22.36 22.01 7.25
CA LYS A 266 23.10 23.19 6.76
C LYS A 266 22.74 23.47 5.30
N ALA A 267 22.69 24.73 4.92
CA ALA A 267 22.34 25.17 3.56
C ALA A 267 23.13 24.42 2.47
N ALA A 268 24.44 24.23 2.67
CA ALA A 268 25.29 23.49 1.72
C ALA A 268 24.92 21.99 1.60
N THR A 269 24.45 21.38 2.68
CA THR A 269 24.00 19.97 2.67
C THR A 269 22.65 19.85 1.99
N ALA A 270 21.69 20.71 2.34
CA ALA A 270 20.37 20.75 1.71
C ALA A 270 20.49 21.00 0.19
N ARG A 271 21.33 21.95 -0.21
CA ARG A 271 21.63 22.24 -1.62
C ARG A 271 22.16 21.02 -2.38
N GLU A 272 23.08 20.28 -1.78
CA GLU A 272 23.64 19.07 -2.41
C GLU A 272 22.60 17.98 -2.56
N VAL A 273 21.75 17.76 -1.56
CA VAL A 273 20.65 16.79 -1.64
C VAL A 273 19.64 17.20 -2.72
N VAL A 274 19.28 18.49 -2.78
CA VAL A 274 18.40 19.01 -3.84
C VAL A 274 19.03 18.79 -5.22
N ARG A 275 20.33 19.07 -5.38
CA ARG A 275 21.06 18.86 -6.64
C ARG A 275 21.04 17.39 -7.12
N LEU A 276 21.10 16.46 -6.19
CA LEU A 276 20.98 15.04 -6.50
C LEU A 276 19.56 14.67 -6.95
N LEU A 277 18.55 15.22 -6.29
CA LEU A 277 17.14 14.89 -6.53
C LEU A 277 16.48 15.69 -7.66
N GLU A 278 16.98 16.89 -8.01
CA GLU A 278 16.35 17.77 -9.00
C GLU A 278 16.19 17.16 -10.40
N ARG A 279 17.05 16.17 -10.74
CA ARG A 279 17.08 15.49 -12.03
C ARG A 279 15.88 14.56 -12.25
N TYR A 280 15.21 14.17 -11.18
CA TYR A 280 14.10 13.22 -11.22
C TYR A 280 12.78 13.96 -11.05
N ASN A 281 11.79 13.57 -11.81
CA ASN A 281 10.41 14.01 -11.60
C ASN A 281 9.64 12.89 -10.91
N LEU A 282 9.39 13.04 -9.62
CA LEU A 282 8.68 12.05 -8.83
C LEU A 282 7.20 11.95 -9.22
N SER A 283 6.59 13.05 -9.66
CA SER A 283 5.18 13.07 -10.07
C SER A 283 4.93 12.37 -11.40
N ASP A 284 5.95 12.32 -12.29
CA ASP A 284 5.86 11.70 -13.61
C ASP A 284 6.50 10.29 -13.65
N THR A 285 7.29 9.94 -12.65
CA THR A 285 7.81 8.56 -12.49
C THR A 285 6.66 7.64 -12.11
N SER A 286 6.62 6.42 -12.67
CA SER A 286 5.55 5.48 -12.34
C SER A 286 5.54 5.19 -10.84
N GLU A 287 4.34 5.01 -10.29
CA GLU A 287 4.13 4.77 -8.87
C GLU A 287 4.83 3.48 -8.42
N ASP A 288 4.80 2.46 -9.26
CA ASP A 288 5.48 1.18 -8.99
C ASP A 288 7.00 1.36 -8.83
N ILE A 289 7.65 2.15 -9.71
CA ILE A 289 9.10 2.40 -9.64
C ILE A 289 9.46 3.19 -8.37
N LYS A 290 8.69 4.24 -8.06
CA LYS A 290 8.91 5.06 -6.86
C LYS A 290 8.75 4.25 -5.59
N GLY A 291 7.67 3.50 -5.50
CA GLY A 291 7.33 2.69 -4.35
C GLY A 291 8.37 1.62 -4.06
N ILE A 292 8.70 0.79 -5.04
CA ILE A 292 9.70 -0.27 -4.89
C ILE A 292 11.07 0.30 -4.50
N ALA A 293 11.49 1.40 -5.15
CA ALA A 293 12.78 2.02 -4.85
C ALA A 293 12.82 2.61 -3.42
N PHE A 294 11.72 3.20 -2.97
CA PHE A 294 11.61 3.73 -1.63
C PHE A 294 11.59 2.64 -0.56
N GLU A 295 10.85 1.54 -0.79
CA GLU A 295 10.88 0.37 0.08
C GLU A 295 12.26 -0.28 0.17
N ARG A 296 12.97 -0.41 -0.96
CA ARG A 296 14.37 -0.91 -0.98
C ARG A 296 15.30 0.01 -0.17
N PHE A 297 15.12 1.31 -0.31
CA PHE A 297 15.86 2.30 0.49
C PHE A 297 15.55 2.16 1.97
N LEU A 298 14.27 2.07 2.34
CA LEU A 298 13.82 1.82 3.72
C LEU A 298 14.46 0.54 4.27
N GLY A 299 14.29 -0.58 3.57
CA GLY A 299 14.81 -1.87 4.00
C GLY A 299 16.32 -1.88 4.23
N ARG A 300 17.12 -1.19 3.41
CA ARG A 300 18.57 -1.07 3.60
C ARG A 300 18.96 -0.15 4.75
N THR A 301 18.22 0.95 4.94
CA THR A 301 18.53 1.97 5.96
C THR A 301 18.14 1.51 7.36
N PHE A 302 17.03 0.79 7.48
CA PHE A 302 16.46 0.37 8.77
C PHE A 302 16.93 -1.00 9.24
N ARG A 303 17.42 -1.87 8.34
CA ARG A 303 18.04 -3.16 8.73
C ARG A 303 19.25 -2.91 9.60
N GLY A 304 19.09 -2.98 10.91
CA GLY A 304 20.17 -3.01 11.90
C GLY A 304 20.49 -1.71 12.64
N GLU A 305 19.95 -0.55 12.30
CA GLU A 305 20.38 0.72 12.92
C GLU A 305 19.29 1.42 13.77
N ILE A 306 17.98 1.11 13.60
CA ILE A 306 16.90 1.84 14.28
C ILE A 306 16.16 0.99 15.32
N GLY A 307 16.38 -0.33 15.35
CA GLY A 307 15.78 -1.23 16.36
C GLY A 307 14.24 -1.31 16.28
N GLN A 308 13.66 -0.95 15.15
CA GLN A 308 12.23 -1.07 14.90
C GLN A 308 11.94 -2.31 14.05
N PHE A 309 10.89 -3.04 14.40
CA PHE A 309 10.54 -4.30 13.79
C PHE A 309 9.77 -4.05 12.49
N PHE A 310 10.41 -4.35 11.34
CA PHE A 310 9.71 -4.37 10.05
C PHE A 310 9.14 -5.77 9.80
N THR A 311 7.89 -5.82 9.39
CA THR A 311 7.33 -7.07 8.89
C THR A 311 7.95 -7.41 7.54
N PRO A 312 8.55 -8.58 7.34
CA PRO A 312 9.08 -8.99 6.05
C PRO A 312 8.03 -8.88 4.95
N ARG A 313 8.43 -8.42 3.76
CA ARG A 313 7.51 -8.20 2.64
C ARG A 313 6.73 -9.47 2.26
N THR A 314 7.37 -10.63 2.34
CA THR A 314 6.74 -11.92 2.06
C THR A 314 5.61 -12.24 3.06
N ILE A 315 5.77 -11.86 4.31
CA ILE A 315 4.73 -12.00 5.34
C ILE A 315 3.59 -11.00 5.09
N VAL A 316 3.92 -9.74 4.77
CA VAL A 316 2.92 -8.72 4.41
C VAL A 316 2.08 -9.20 3.22
N GLU A 317 2.74 -9.67 2.15
CA GLU A 317 2.11 -10.19 0.94
C GLU A 317 1.10 -11.30 1.26
N PHE A 318 1.56 -12.30 2.01
CA PHE A 318 0.71 -13.43 2.42
C PHE A 318 -0.48 -12.99 3.26
N MET A 319 -0.25 -12.14 4.28
CA MET A 319 -1.31 -11.68 5.17
C MET A 319 -2.38 -10.83 4.45
N VAL A 320 -1.97 -10.04 3.47
CA VAL A 320 -2.93 -9.26 2.67
C VAL A 320 -3.72 -10.16 1.73
N GLN A 321 -3.07 -11.15 1.10
CA GLN A 321 -3.77 -12.05 0.18
C GLN A 321 -4.76 -12.97 0.89
N ILE A 322 -4.41 -13.53 2.05
CA ILE A 322 -5.27 -14.48 2.77
C ILE A 322 -6.55 -13.86 3.33
N VAL A 323 -6.58 -12.55 3.59
CA VAL A 323 -7.79 -11.83 4.00
C VAL A 323 -8.67 -11.41 2.82
N GLU A 324 -8.24 -11.65 1.58
CA GLU A 324 -9.00 -11.42 0.34
C GLU A 324 -9.66 -10.02 0.28
N PRO A 325 -8.88 -8.95 0.26
CA PRO A 325 -9.44 -7.61 0.21
C PRO A 325 -10.18 -7.36 -1.11
N LYS A 326 -11.24 -6.56 -1.04
CA LYS A 326 -12.09 -6.20 -2.18
C LYS A 326 -12.18 -4.69 -2.29
N GLU A 327 -12.51 -4.21 -3.49
CA GLU A 327 -12.85 -2.79 -3.69
C GLU A 327 -14.01 -2.38 -2.76
N GLY A 328 -13.81 -1.28 -2.04
CA GLY A 328 -14.75 -0.76 -1.06
C GLY A 328 -14.50 -1.22 0.37
N ASP A 329 -13.68 -2.24 0.61
CA ASP A 329 -13.24 -2.61 1.96
C ASP A 329 -12.42 -1.46 2.57
N ILE A 330 -12.63 -1.20 3.85
CA ILE A 330 -11.87 -0.23 4.63
C ILE A 330 -10.89 -0.98 5.53
N ILE A 331 -9.58 -0.69 5.36
CA ILE A 331 -8.52 -1.29 6.17
C ILE A 331 -8.02 -0.38 7.28
N CYS A 332 -7.62 -0.96 8.40
CA CYS A 332 -6.86 -0.29 9.46
C CYS A 332 -5.63 -1.10 9.87
N ASP A 333 -4.53 -0.39 10.09
CA ASP A 333 -3.35 -0.89 10.80
C ASP A 333 -3.07 0.02 12.01
N PRO A 334 -3.45 -0.38 13.23
CA PRO A 334 -3.28 0.43 14.44
C PRO A 334 -1.84 0.48 14.97
N ALA A 335 -0.88 -0.18 14.31
CA ALA A 335 0.56 -0.14 14.60
C ALA A 335 1.34 -0.16 13.28
N SER A 336 1.09 0.83 12.42
CA SER A 336 1.37 0.78 10.98
C SER A 336 2.86 0.69 10.61
N GLY A 337 3.78 1.04 11.51
CA GLY A 337 5.20 1.04 11.21
C GLY A 337 5.51 1.84 9.94
N SER A 338 6.10 1.19 8.93
CA SER A 338 6.36 1.80 7.61
C SER A 338 5.18 1.78 6.65
N GLY A 339 4.03 1.26 7.06
CA GLY A 339 2.81 1.18 6.24
C GLY A 339 2.74 -0.03 5.31
N GLY A 340 3.54 -1.06 5.53
CA GLY A 340 3.65 -2.20 4.62
C GLY A 340 2.31 -2.87 4.30
N PHE A 341 1.47 -3.17 5.30
CA PHE A 341 0.13 -3.75 5.09
C PHE A 341 -0.79 -2.82 4.31
N LEU A 342 -0.77 -1.53 4.63
CA LEU A 342 -1.63 -0.52 3.99
C LEU A 342 -1.27 -0.36 2.52
N ILE A 343 0.03 -0.31 2.22
CA ILE A 343 0.54 -0.21 0.85
C ILE A 343 0.14 -1.44 0.04
N ARG A 344 0.39 -2.64 0.56
CA ARG A 344 0.08 -3.85 -0.19
C ARG A 344 -1.43 -4.04 -0.42
N PHE A 345 -2.25 -3.65 0.57
CA PHE A 345 -3.70 -3.57 0.38
C PHE A 345 -4.06 -2.60 -0.76
N PHE A 346 -3.50 -1.38 -0.74
CA PHE A 346 -3.72 -0.39 -1.79
C PHE A 346 -3.35 -0.91 -3.17
N GLU A 347 -2.16 -1.49 -3.32
CA GLU A 347 -1.68 -2.05 -4.58
C GLU A 347 -2.61 -3.15 -5.09
N LEU A 348 -2.98 -4.11 -4.24
CA LEU A 348 -3.81 -5.25 -4.63
C LEU A 348 -5.21 -4.81 -5.05
N VAL A 349 -5.85 -3.91 -4.31
CA VAL A 349 -7.18 -3.38 -4.68
C VAL A 349 -7.09 -2.50 -5.94
N ARG A 350 -6.02 -1.70 -6.09
CA ARG A 350 -5.75 -0.94 -7.31
C ARG A 350 -5.62 -1.88 -8.52
N GLU A 351 -4.86 -2.96 -8.39
CA GLU A 351 -4.73 -3.98 -9.44
C GLU A 351 -6.09 -4.58 -9.83
N GLN A 352 -6.96 -4.88 -8.85
CA GLN A 352 -8.32 -5.37 -9.10
C GLN A 352 -9.17 -4.35 -9.87
N ILE A 353 -9.15 -3.08 -9.46
CA ILE A 353 -9.86 -1.98 -10.13
C ILE A 353 -9.38 -1.84 -11.58
N MET A 354 -8.07 -1.88 -11.79
CA MET A 354 -7.47 -1.75 -13.12
C MET A 354 -7.82 -2.93 -14.01
N ALA A 355 -7.75 -4.16 -13.48
CA ALA A 355 -8.14 -5.36 -14.20
C ALA A 355 -9.63 -5.36 -14.59
N ASP A 356 -10.50 -4.85 -13.71
CA ASP A 356 -11.93 -4.70 -13.99
C ASP A 356 -12.18 -3.68 -15.11
N VAL A 357 -11.53 -2.52 -15.07
CA VAL A 357 -11.62 -1.50 -16.11
C VAL A 357 -11.12 -2.02 -17.46
N ASP A 358 -10.01 -2.78 -17.47
CA ASP A 358 -9.47 -3.41 -18.66
C ASP A 358 -10.45 -4.47 -19.24
N ARG A 359 -11.06 -5.27 -18.37
CA ARG A 359 -12.09 -6.23 -18.76
C ARG A 359 -13.29 -5.54 -19.40
N GLN A 360 -13.83 -4.49 -18.76
CA GLN A 360 -14.97 -3.72 -19.29
C GLN A 360 -14.68 -3.10 -20.66
N TYR A 361 -13.46 -2.63 -20.88
CA TYR A 361 -13.05 -2.08 -22.15
C TYR A 361 -12.94 -3.17 -23.23
N ARG A 362 -12.34 -4.33 -22.91
CA ARG A 362 -12.21 -5.46 -23.83
C ARG A 362 -13.57 -5.99 -24.25
N GLU A 363 -14.48 -6.24 -23.31
CA GLU A 363 -15.84 -6.69 -23.58
C GLU A 363 -16.60 -5.70 -24.48
N PHE A 364 -16.47 -4.38 -24.20
CA PHE A 364 -17.08 -3.37 -25.04
C PHE A 364 -16.47 -3.32 -26.45
N LYS A 365 -15.15 -3.48 -26.55
CA LYS A 365 -14.45 -3.54 -27.84
C LYS A 365 -14.92 -4.70 -28.69
N GLU A 366 -15.02 -5.90 -28.12
CA GLU A 366 -15.54 -7.10 -28.78
C GLU A 366 -16.99 -6.88 -29.26
N GLN A 367 -17.85 -6.28 -28.44
CA GLN A 367 -19.23 -5.94 -28.84
C GLN A 367 -19.28 -4.98 -30.02
N VAL A 368 -18.44 -3.93 -30.03
CA VAL A 368 -18.38 -2.94 -31.12
C VAL A 368 -17.79 -3.54 -32.40
N GLU A 369 -16.79 -4.42 -32.27
CA GLU A 369 -16.17 -5.12 -33.42
C GLU A 369 -17.14 -6.11 -34.08
N GLY A 370 -18.05 -6.73 -33.31
CA GLY A 370 -19.11 -7.60 -33.80
C GLY A 370 -20.26 -6.88 -34.54
N GLN A 371 -20.30 -5.54 -34.48
CA GLN A 371 -21.35 -4.75 -35.15
C GLN A 371 -20.91 -4.29 -36.54
N ALA A 372 -21.85 -4.21 -37.48
CA ALA A 372 -21.64 -3.72 -38.85
C ALA A 372 -21.53 -2.16 -38.85
N LEU A 373 -20.54 -1.61 -38.14
CA LEU A 373 -20.29 -0.16 -38.05
C LEU A 373 -19.18 0.28 -38.99
N SER A 374 -19.27 1.53 -39.48
CA SER A 374 -18.16 2.17 -40.21
C SER A 374 -16.93 2.34 -39.29
N GLY A 375 -15.72 2.33 -39.87
CA GLY A 375 -14.47 2.52 -39.11
C GLY A 375 -14.49 3.77 -38.23
N PRO A 376 -14.84 4.99 -38.75
CA PRO A 376 -14.92 6.17 -37.93
C PRO A 376 -15.90 6.08 -36.75
N LYS A 377 -17.10 5.51 -36.97
CA LYS A 377 -18.10 5.38 -35.91
C LYS A 377 -17.65 4.39 -34.81
N ARG A 378 -16.97 3.30 -35.21
CA ARG A 378 -16.36 2.36 -34.28
C ARG A 378 -15.32 3.03 -33.40
N ALA A 379 -14.42 3.81 -34.03
CA ALA A 379 -13.36 4.52 -33.30
C ALA A 379 -13.91 5.57 -32.33
N GLU A 380 -14.98 6.28 -32.74
CA GLU A 380 -15.68 7.23 -31.87
C GLU A 380 -16.22 6.55 -30.60
N LEU A 381 -16.96 5.45 -30.76
CA LEU A 381 -17.54 4.70 -29.64
C LEU A 381 -16.46 4.14 -28.68
N LEU A 382 -15.36 3.62 -29.24
CA LEU A 382 -14.24 3.14 -28.44
C LEU A 382 -13.56 4.26 -27.67
N SER A 383 -13.39 5.44 -28.28
CA SER A 383 -12.81 6.62 -27.62
C SER A 383 -13.71 7.14 -26.49
N GLU A 384 -15.03 7.25 -26.74
CA GLU A 384 -16.00 7.67 -25.72
C GLU A 384 -16.02 6.70 -24.52
N LYS A 385 -16.05 5.40 -24.76
CA LYS A 385 -16.00 4.40 -23.70
C LYS A 385 -14.70 4.49 -22.91
N TYR A 386 -13.58 4.64 -23.62
CA TYR A 386 -12.27 4.81 -23.00
C TYR A 386 -12.23 6.03 -22.08
N GLU A 387 -12.64 7.20 -22.59
CA GLU A 387 -12.68 8.43 -21.78
C GLU A 387 -13.61 8.31 -20.56
N ALA A 388 -14.75 7.64 -20.73
CA ALA A 388 -15.66 7.37 -19.61
C ALA A 388 -15.00 6.51 -18.54
N LEU A 389 -14.32 5.42 -18.92
CA LEU A 389 -13.59 4.56 -17.99
C LEU A 389 -12.44 5.29 -17.33
N GLN A 390 -11.66 6.11 -18.06
CA GLN A 390 -10.59 6.94 -17.49
C GLN A 390 -11.10 7.85 -16.38
N LYS A 391 -12.26 8.47 -16.55
CA LYS A 391 -12.89 9.32 -15.53
C LYS A 391 -13.25 8.56 -14.26
N THR A 392 -13.49 7.25 -14.37
CA THR A 392 -13.81 6.40 -13.18
C THR A 392 -12.60 6.08 -12.34
N ILE A 393 -11.39 6.18 -12.89
CA ILE A 393 -10.12 5.83 -12.22
C ILE A 393 -9.15 7.02 -12.13
N ASP A 394 -9.58 8.25 -12.40
CA ASP A 394 -8.75 9.45 -12.22
C ASP A 394 -8.49 9.70 -10.72
N PRO A 395 -7.25 9.52 -10.22
CA PRO A 395 -6.96 9.67 -8.79
C PRO A 395 -7.17 11.10 -8.26
N ASN A 396 -7.22 12.10 -9.14
CA ASN A 396 -7.44 13.50 -8.76
C ASN A 396 -8.93 13.87 -8.74
N ARG A 397 -9.81 12.98 -9.20
CA ARG A 397 -11.24 13.25 -9.29
C ARG A 397 -11.97 12.67 -8.07
N LYS A 398 -12.48 13.54 -7.21
CA LYS A 398 -13.28 13.14 -6.04
C LYS A 398 -14.44 12.21 -6.46
N GLY A 399 -14.53 11.05 -5.81
CA GLY A 399 -15.55 10.03 -6.08
C GLY A 399 -15.22 9.13 -7.27
N SER A 400 -14.00 9.16 -7.81
CA SER A 400 -13.50 8.08 -8.67
C SER A 400 -13.07 6.88 -7.82
N ARG A 401 -13.01 5.70 -8.40
CA ARG A 401 -12.65 4.45 -7.73
C ARG A 401 -11.28 4.52 -7.04
N LEU A 402 -10.26 5.06 -7.72
CA LEU A 402 -8.92 5.21 -7.14
C LEU A 402 -8.86 6.33 -6.10
N TRP A 403 -9.62 7.42 -6.30
CA TRP A 403 -9.72 8.45 -5.28
C TRP A 403 -10.39 7.96 -4.01
N ASP A 404 -11.48 7.19 -4.12
CA ASP A 404 -12.17 6.60 -2.97
C ASP A 404 -11.27 5.58 -2.26
N LEU A 405 -10.53 4.73 -3.00
CA LEU A 405 -9.54 3.82 -2.43
C LEU A 405 -8.50 4.58 -1.60
N ALA A 406 -7.87 5.61 -2.18
CA ALA A 406 -6.80 6.37 -1.54
C ALA A 406 -7.26 7.24 -0.36
N ASN A 407 -8.49 7.79 -0.41
CA ASN A 407 -8.92 8.80 0.56
C ASN A 407 -9.93 8.29 1.59
N ARG A 408 -10.56 7.13 1.37
CA ARG A 408 -11.64 6.63 2.21
C ARG A 408 -11.43 5.22 2.75
N CYS A 409 -10.54 4.44 2.13
CA CYS A 409 -10.41 3.02 2.44
C CYS A 409 -9.19 2.67 3.30
N ILE A 410 -8.22 3.58 3.48
CA ILE A 410 -6.94 3.27 4.12
C ILE A 410 -6.72 4.11 5.36
N PHE A 411 -6.54 3.43 6.49
CA PHE A 411 -6.31 4.06 7.79
C PHE A 411 -5.22 3.34 8.56
N GLY A 412 -4.43 4.11 9.30
CA GLY A 412 -3.40 3.57 10.18
C GLY A 412 -2.92 4.60 11.18
N CYS A 413 -2.26 4.14 12.22
CA CYS A 413 -1.56 5.02 13.14
C CYS A 413 -0.29 4.35 13.66
N ASP A 414 0.63 5.17 14.11
CA ASP A 414 1.82 4.74 14.83
C ASP A 414 2.11 5.75 15.95
N ALA A 415 2.45 5.24 17.13
CA ALA A 415 2.80 6.05 18.28
C ALA A 415 4.16 6.76 18.12
N ASN A 416 4.98 6.30 17.16
CA ASN A 416 6.23 6.93 16.80
C ASN A 416 6.01 7.90 15.63
N ASP A 417 6.20 9.20 15.88
CA ASP A 417 6.05 10.27 14.89
C ASP A 417 6.84 10.02 13.60
N ARG A 418 8.09 9.57 13.69
CA ARG A 418 8.92 9.26 12.52
C ARG A 418 8.35 8.11 11.70
N MET A 419 7.80 7.08 12.36
CA MET A 419 7.21 5.94 11.67
C MET A 419 5.91 6.32 10.99
N ALA A 420 5.03 7.06 11.64
CA ALA A 420 3.81 7.58 11.04
C ALA A 420 4.12 8.42 9.78
N ARG A 421 5.14 9.28 9.84
CA ARG A 421 5.63 10.08 8.71
C ARG A 421 6.25 9.23 7.61
N THR A 422 7.03 8.23 7.98
CA THR A 422 7.61 7.26 7.03
C THR A 422 6.53 6.49 6.30
N SER A 423 5.53 5.98 7.03
CA SER A 423 4.37 5.31 6.46
C SER A 423 3.64 6.20 5.45
N LYS A 424 3.38 7.44 5.82
CA LYS A 424 2.71 8.41 4.96
C LYS A 424 3.50 8.74 3.70
N MET A 425 4.83 8.93 3.81
CA MET A 425 5.70 9.11 2.64
C MET A 425 5.69 7.88 1.74
N ASN A 426 5.75 6.70 2.34
CA ASN A 426 5.74 5.44 1.61
C ASN A 426 4.43 5.29 0.82
N MET A 427 3.28 5.58 1.44
CA MET A 427 1.97 5.61 0.76
C MET A 427 1.96 6.60 -0.41
N ILE A 428 2.48 7.82 -0.24
CA ILE A 428 2.57 8.83 -1.30
C ILE A 428 3.43 8.35 -2.47
N MET A 429 4.53 7.64 -2.20
CA MET A 429 5.41 7.09 -3.24
C MET A 429 4.71 5.99 -4.05
N HIS A 430 3.79 5.25 -3.45
CA HIS A 430 2.98 4.22 -4.12
C HIS A 430 1.70 4.78 -4.80
N GLY A 431 1.52 6.11 -4.79
CA GLY A 431 0.41 6.78 -5.48
C GLY A 431 -0.85 6.96 -4.65
N ASP A 432 -0.81 6.58 -3.39
CA ASP A 432 -1.84 7.00 -2.43
C ASP A 432 -1.60 8.46 -2.03
N GLY A 433 -2.61 9.26 -2.22
CA GLY A 433 -2.45 10.71 -2.10
C GLY A 433 -2.13 11.21 -0.70
N HIS A 434 -2.64 10.62 0.38
CA HIS A 434 -2.43 11.15 1.73
C HIS A 434 -2.83 10.21 2.85
N GLY A 435 -3.25 9.01 2.58
CA GLY A 435 -3.62 7.99 3.55
C GLY A 435 -4.17 8.49 4.90
N GLY A 436 -5.14 7.85 5.44
CA GLY A 436 -5.60 8.09 6.82
C GLY A 436 -4.58 7.61 7.87
N VAL A 437 -3.28 7.78 7.61
CA VAL A 437 -2.21 7.42 8.57
C VAL A 437 -1.93 8.60 9.48
N HIS A 438 -1.91 8.36 10.79
CA HIS A 438 -1.77 9.41 11.80
C HIS A 438 -0.67 9.08 12.81
N HIS A 439 0.03 10.11 13.31
CA HIS A 439 0.83 10.00 14.51
C HIS A 439 -0.13 9.99 15.71
N HIS A 440 -0.35 8.84 16.28
CA HIS A 440 -1.24 8.66 17.42
C HIS A 440 -1.06 7.31 18.11
N ASP A 441 -1.46 7.21 19.39
CA ASP A 441 -1.50 5.93 20.07
C ASP A 441 -2.58 5.02 19.47
N GLY A 442 -2.19 3.82 19.01
CA GLY A 442 -3.08 2.84 18.39
C GLY A 442 -4.23 2.36 19.29
N PHE A 443 -4.10 2.53 20.59
CA PHE A 443 -5.13 2.16 21.56
C PHE A 443 -6.29 3.17 21.67
N ILE A 444 -6.12 4.39 21.17
CA ILE A 444 -7.08 5.48 21.33
C ILE A 444 -7.86 5.71 20.03
N SER A 445 -9.17 5.88 20.14
CA SER A 445 -10.06 6.12 18.99
C SER A 445 -10.06 7.60 18.61
N VAL A 446 -9.35 7.94 17.53
CA VAL A 446 -9.22 9.30 17.00
C VAL A 446 -9.01 9.28 15.49
N ASN A 447 -9.15 10.45 14.84
CA ASN A 447 -8.75 10.66 13.44
C ASN A 447 -9.34 9.65 12.45
N GLY A 448 -10.62 9.28 12.61
CA GLY A 448 -11.29 8.33 11.74
C GLY A 448 -11.01 6.86 12.09
N ILE A 449 -10.22 6.57 13.12
CA ILE A 449 -9.96 5.21 13.60
C ILE A 449 -10.88 4.94 14.79
N PHE A 450 -12.06 4.41 14.51
CA PHE A 450 -13.13 4.17 15.47
C PHE A 450 -13.49 2.70 15.54
N GLU A 451 -14.16 2.30 16.62
CA GLU A 451 -14.69 0.95 16.77
C GLU A 451 -15.77 0.64 15.72
N GLU A 452 -15.88 -0.61 15.34
CA GLU A 452 -16.86 -1.16 14.38
C GLU A 452 -16.88 -0.49 13.00
N ARG A 453 -15.74 0.06 12.57
CA ARG A 453 -15.65 0.79 11.30
C ARG A 453 -14.97 0.01 10.17
N PHE A 454 -14.10 -0.94 10.47
CA PHE A 454 -13.21 -1.53 9.48
C PHE A 454 -13.65 -2.91 9.00
N ASP A 455 -13.52 -3.15 7.71
CA ASP A 455 -13.77 -4.45 7.09
C ASP A 455 -12.56 -5.38 7.28
N ILE A 456 -11.36 -4.79 7.32
CA ILE A 456 -10.09 -5.49 7.49
C ILE A 456 -9.23 -4.75 8.53
N VAL A 457 -8.62 -5.52 9.43
CA VAL A 457 -7.52 -5.05 10.26
C VAL A 457 -6.32 -5.96 10.04
N LEU A 458 -5.19 -5.38 9.68
CA LEU A 458 -3.91 -6.09 9.53
C LEU A 458 -2.86 -5.37 10.33
N THR A 459 -2.13 -6.08 11.19
CA THR A 459 -1.13 -5.43 12.03
C THR A 459 -0.06 -6.39 12.56
N ASN A 460 1.12 -5.84 12.80
CA ASN A 460 2.19 -6.47 13.55
C ASN A 460 2.50 -5.60 14.78
N PRO A 461 1.80 -5.78 15.90
CA PRO A 461 1.95 -4.94 17.08
C PRO A 461 3.33 -5.12 17.72
N PRO A 462 3.83 -4.13 18.50
CA PRO A 462 5.08 -4.30 19.25
C PRO A 462 4.95 -5.40 20.30
N PHE A 463 5.94 -6.32 20.36
CA PHE A 463 5.97 -7.43 21.31
C PHE A 463 6.71 -7.09 22.59
N GLY A 464 6.23 -7.64 23.71
CA GLY A 464 6.94 -7.66 24.98
C GLY A 464 6.89 -6.36 25.78
N ALA A 465 6.50 -5.25 25.20
CA ALA A 465 6.24 -4.01 25.92
C ALA A 465 5.05 -4.16 26.89
N ASN A 466 4.94 -3.28 27.87
CA ASN A 466 3.79 -3.25 28.77
C ASN A 466 3.10 -1.90 28.65
N VAL A 467 1.78 -1.89 28.82
CA VAL A 467 1.00 -0.70 29.12
C VAL A 467 0.81 -0.67 30.62
N GLU A 468 1.29 0.38 31.27
CA GLU A 468 1.29 0.57 32.72
C GLU A 468 0.05 1.38 33.15
N GLU A 469 -0.29 1.35 34.44
CA GLU A 469 -1.37 2.22 34.97
C GLU A 469 -1.02 3.72 34.91
N SER A 470 0.26 4.05 34.80
CA SER A 470 0.76 5.41 34.63
C SER A 470 0.51 5.96 33.21
N ASP A 471 0.29 5.09 32.23
CA ASP A 471 0.02 5.48 30.84
C ASP A 471 -1.44 5.92 30.75
N VAL A 472 -1.64 7.22 30.86
CA VAL A 472 -2.97 7.84 30.92
C VAL A 472 -3.33 8.53 29.61
N VAL A 473 -4.62 8.62 29.33
CA VAL A 473 -5.13 9.40 28.19
C VAL A 473 -4.87 10.90 28.47
N LEU A 474 -4.06 11.52 27.64
CA LEU A 474 -3.67 12.93 27.76
C LEU A 474 -4.66 13.84 27.04
N GLU A 475 -4.65 15.12 27.40
CA GLU A 475 -5.39 16.15 26.67
C GLU A 475 -4.90 16.25 25.20
N SER A 476 -3.59 16.13 24.97
CA SER A 476 -3.00 16.10 23.62
C SER A 476 -3.52 14.96 22.75
N ASP A 477 -3.90 13.83 23.33
CA ASP A 477 -4.45 12.69 22.59
C ASP A 477 -5.87 12.95 22.07
N ILE A 478 -6.55 13.97 22.62
CA ILE A 478 -7.94 14.32 22.30
C ILE A 478 -8.02 15.62 21.53
N ALA A 479 -6.99 16.45 21.63
CA ALA A 479 -6.97 17.78 21.01
C ALA A 479 -6.90 17.67 19.49
N VAL A 480 -7.94 18.13 18.83
CA VAL A 480 -8.02 18.24 17.37
C VAL A 480 -8.31 19.69 17.03
N PRO A 481 -7.69 20.30 16.02
CA PRO A 481 -8.08 21.63 15.56
C PRO A 481 -9.58 21.68 15.21
N ASP A 482 -10.27 22.78 15.55
CA ASP A 482 -11.71 22.93 15.35
C ASP A 482 -12.16 22.64 13.91
N GLU A 483 -11.36 23.06 12.91
CA GLU A 483 -11.63 22.79 11.48
C GLU A 483 -11.58 21.29 11.14
N VAL A 484 -10.72 20.53 11.82
CA VAL A 484 -10.58 19.07 11.64
C VAL A 484 -11.70 18.35 12.38
N GLU A 485 -12.07 18.81 13.58
CA GLU A 485 -13.18 18.27 14.35
C GLU A 485 -14.51 18.43 13.59
N GLU A 486 -14.77 19.61 13.03
CA GLU A 486 -15.96 19.86 12.22
C GLU A 486 -16.00 18.98 10.97
N ARG A 487 -14.86 18.77 10.29
CA ARG A 487 -14.75 17.85 9.17
C ARG A 487 -15.08 16.42 9.59
N TYR A 488 -14.59 15.95 10.73
CA TYR A 488 -14.89 14.59 11.22
C TYR A 488 -16.35 14.41 11.60
N ARG A 489 -16.99 15.42 12.18
CA ARG A 489 -18.43 15.41 12.43
C ARG A 489 -19.24 15.28 11.15
N GLN A 490 -18.86 16.01 10.12
CA GLN A 490 -19.53 15.94 8.81
C GLN A 490 -19.30 14.61 8.10
N GLU A 491 -18.11 14.04 8.22
CA GLU A 491 -17.72 12.82 7.52
C GLU A 491 -18.18 11.54 8.21
N TYR A 492 -18.13 11.50 9.54
CA TYR A 492 -18.36 10.28 10.33
C TYR A 492 -19.63 10.33 11.20
N GLY A 493 -20.23 11.50 11.42
CA GLY A 493 -21.48 11.65 12.14
C GLY A 493 -21.44 11.09 13.57
N GLU A 494 -22.42 10.23 13.88
CA GLU A 494 -22.59 9.64 15.23
C GLU A 494 -21.39 8.80 15.66
N LEU A 495 -20.74 8.08 14.75
CA LEU A 495 -19.53 7.29 15.06
C LEU A 495 -18.40 8.16 15.66
N TYR A 496 -18.22 9.37 15.12
CA TYR A 496 -17.24 10.30 15.68
C TYR A 496 -17.66 10.79 17.07
N GLU A 497 -18.93 11.19 17.24
CA GLU A 497 -19.41 11.73 18.51
C GLU A 497 -19.31 10.69 19.64
N GLU A 498 -19.66 9.43 19.38
CA GLU A 498 -19.54 8.33 20.34
C GLU A 498 -18.07 8.04 20.68
N ALA A 499 -17.21 7.94 19.67
CA ALA A 499 -15.79 7.68 19.87
C ALA A 499 -15.11 8.77 20.68
N ILE A 500 -15.30 10.05 20.32
CA ILE A 500 -14.66 11.17 21.04
C ILE A 500 -15.23 11.35 22.45
N ALA A 501 -16.53 11.11 22.66
CA ALA A 501 -17.14 11.15 23.99
C ALA A 501 -16.52 10.09 24.92
N ARG A 502 -16.30 8.87 24.42
CA ARG A 502 -15.65 7.78 25.17
C ARG A 502 -14.22 8.14 25.55
N VAL A 503 -13.42 8.65 24.60
CA VAL A 503 -12.03 9.05 24.86
C VAL A 503 -11.96 10.23 25.82
N ARG A 504 -12.82 11.26 25.66
CA ARG A 504 -12.91 12.40 26.59
C ARG A 504 -13.30 11.96 28.00
N ALA A 505 -14.20 10.98 28.15
CA ALA A 505 -14.56 10.42 29.45
C ALA A 505 -13.42 9.62 30.12
N ALA A 506 -12.44 9.20 29.35
CA ALA A 506 -11.24 8.51 29.82
C ALA A 506 -10.05 9.43 30.08
N GLN A 507 -10.15 10.73 29.79
CA GLN A 507 -9.07 11.70 30.02
C GLN A 507 -8.57 11.65 31.47
N GLY A 508 -7.24 11.55 31.65
CA GLY A 508 -6.59 11.42 32.95
C GLY A 508 -6.71 10.03 33.60
N LYS A 509 -7.41 9.09 32.97
CA LYS A 509 -7.49 7.69 33.43
C LYS A 509 -6.48 6.85 32.65
N PRO A 510 -6.05 5.69 33.20
CA PRO A 510 -5.19 4.76 32.48
C PRO A 510 -5.77 4.35 31.12
N ILE A 511 -4.94 4.28 30.08
CA ILE A 511 -5.33 3.81 28.73
C ILE A 511 -6.02 2.45 28.82
N THR A 512 -5.55 1.59 29.72
CA THR A 512 -6.16 0.29 30.01
C THR A 512 -7.63 0.39 30.49
N SER A 513 -8.13 1.55 30.89
CA SER A 513 -9.55 1.75 31.25
C SER A 513 -10.50 1.72 30.05
N LEU A 514 -9.98 1.86 28.83
CA LEU A 514 -10.72 1.74 27.58
C LEU A 514 -11.03 0.30 27.17
N PHE A 515 -10.44 -0.70 27.87
CA PHE A 515 -10.47 -2.11 27.50
C PHE A 515 -11.15 -2.99 28.56
N GLU A 516 -11.74 -4.10 28.12
CA GLU A 516 -12.44 -5.08 28.96
C GLU A 516 -11.55 -6.18 29.53
N LEU A 517 -10.45 -6.53 28.83
CA LEU A 517 -9.57 -7.63 29.22
C LEU A 517 -9.09 -7.51 30.69
N PRO A 518 -9.12 -8.59 31.47
CA PRO A 518 -8.88 -8.54 32.91
C PRO A 518 -7.47 -8.04 33.25
N LYS A 519 -7.40 -7.10 34.15
CA LYS A 519 -6.18 -6.40 34.59
C LYS A 519 -5.81 -6.87 35.99
N LYS A 520 -5.08 -7.99 36.09
CA LYS A 520 -4.72 -8.55 37.42
C LYS A 520 -3.49 -7.90 38.07
N SER A 521 -2.69 -7.11 37.34
CA SER A 521 -1.34 -6.73 37.81
C SER A 521 -0.96 -5.28 37.53
N GLY A 522 -1.86 -4.35 37.34
CA GLY A 522 -1.54 -2.93 37.06
C GLY A 522 -0.77 -2.69 35.76
N ARG A 523 -0.41 -3.74 35.05
CA ARG A 523 0.25 -3.72 33.74
C ARG A 523 -0.22 -4.89 32.88
N ILE A 524 -0.30 -4.67 31.59
CA ILE A 524 -0.70 -5.67 30.60
C ILE A 524 0.24 -5.58 29.39
N LYS A 525 0.50 -6.71 28.75
CA LYS A 525 1.30 -6.75 27.54
C LYS A 525 0.57 -6.05 26.37
N THR A 526 1.33 -5.27 25.59
CA THR A 526 0.81 -4.53 24.43
C THR A 526 0.10 -5.44 23.44
N GLU A 527 0.69 -6.57 23.08
CA GLU A 527 0.13 -7.54 22.14
C GLU A 527 -1.25 -8.08 22.59
N ILE A 528 -1.50 -8.17 23.90
CA ILE A 528 -2.80 -8.61 24.45
C ILE A 528 -3.86 -7.53 24.22
N LEU A 529 -3.55 -6.27 24.51
CA LEU A 529 -4.48 -5.16 24.27
C LEU A 529 -4.74 -4.94 22.77
N PHE A 530 -3.74 -5.16 21.91
CA PHE A 530 -3.93 -5.07 20.47
C PHE A 530 -4.91 -6.13 19.94
N ILE A 531 -4.98 -7.33 20.52
CA ILE A 531 -6.00 -8.32 20.15
C ILE A 531 -7.41 -7.76 20.40
N GLU A 532 -7.65 -7.21 21.60
CA GLU A 532 -8.94 -6.57 21.92
C GLU A 532 -9.21 -5.36 21.01
N ARG A 533 -8.20 -4.48 20.86
CA ARG A 533 -8.31 -3.29 20.02
C ARG A 533 -8.68 -3.63 18.57
N CYS A 534 -8.01 -4.60 17.97
CA CYS A 534 -8.26 -5.00 16.59
C CYS A 534 -9.69 -5.56 16.41
N LEU A 535 -10.15 -6.39 17.36
CA LEU A 535 -11.52 -6.90 17.34
C LEU A 535 -12.57 -5.79 17.54
N ALA A 536 -12.28 -4.78 18.38
CA ALA A 536 -13.15 -3.63 18.58
C ALA A 536 -13.25 -2.76 17.31
N LEU A 537 -12.14 -2.56 16.59
CA LEU A 537 -12.09 -1.78 15.34
C LEU A 537 -12.88 -2.42 14.20
N LEU A 538 -13.02 -3.76 14.18
CA LEU A 538 -13.71 -4.48 13.11
C LEU A 538 -15.22 -4.31 13.19
N LYS A 539 -15.85 -4.12 12.03
CA LYS A 539 -17.28 -4.33 11.83
C LYS A 539 -17.68 -5.78 12.15
N PRO A 540 -18.95 -6.06 12.48
CA PRO A 540 -19.46 -7.42 12.45
C PRO A 540 -19.17 -8.09 11.09
N GLY A 541 -18.62 -9.32 11.11
CA GLY A 541 -18.16 -10.03 9.91
C GLY A 541 -16.78 -9.62 9.37
N GLY A 542 -16.15 -8.60 9.93
CA GLY A 542 -14.83 -8.11 9.52
C GLY A 542 -13.71 -9.12 9.77
N ARG A 543 -12.58 -8.96 9.07
CA ARG A 543 -11.45 -9.90 9.01
C ARG A 543 -10.22 -9.31 9.65
N LEU A 544 -9.57 -10.08 10.53
CA LEU A 544 -8.32 -9.72 11.21
C LEU A 544 -7.19 -10.63 10.76
N GLY A 545 -6.04 -10.05 10.47
CA GLY A 545 -4.74 -10.74 10.43
C GLY A 545 -3.78 -10.05 11.39
N ILE A 546 -3.27 -10.79 12.36
CA ILE A 546 -2.37 -10.24 13.38
C ILE A 546 -1.17 -11.15 13.60
N VAL A 547 0.03 -10.54 13.69
CA VAL A 547 1.25 -11.24 14.06
C VAL A 547 1.32 -11.30 15.60
N LEU A 548 1.50 -12.46 16.16
CA LEU A 548 1.52 -12.67 17.62
C LEU A 548 2.66 -13.59 18.04
N PRO A 549 3.26 -13.36 19.21
CA PRO A 549 4.24 -14.29 19.76
C PRO A 549 3.58 -15.61 20.19
N GLU A 550 4.32 -16.70 20.04
CA GLU A 550 3.90 -18.07 20.38
C GLU A 550 3.27 -18.20 21.79
N GLY A 551 3.72 -17.39 22.74
CA GLY A 551 3.19 -17.41 24.11
C GLY A 551 1.68 -17.16 24.23
N ILE A 552 1.06 -16.49 23.26
CA ILE A 552 -0.39 -16.24 23.25
C ILE A 552 -1.15 -17.57 23.07
N TYR A 553 -0.61 -18.48 22.29
CA TYR A 553 -1.27 -19.74 21.92
C TYR A 553 -1.10 -20.82 22.99
N ASN A 554 0.09 -20.94 23.59
CA ASN A 554 0.46 -22.07 24.40
C ASN A 554 0.55 -21.78 25.92
N ASN A 555 0.67 -20.52 26.36
CA ASN A 555 0.79 -20.20 27.79
C ASN A 555 -0.56 -20.37 28.50
N PRO A 556 -0.65 -21.28 29.51
CA PRO A 556 -1.87 -21.49 30.29
C PRO A 556 -2.39 -20.23 31.00
N SER A 557 -1.50 -19.33 31.41
CA SER A 557 -1.89 -18.07 32.07
C SER A 557 -2.64 -17.10 31.18
N LEU A 558 -2.54 -17.29 29.85
CA LEU A 558 -3.21 -16.48 28.83
C LEU A 558 -4.48 -17.13 28.24
N ALA A 559 -4.99 -18.19 28.87
CA ALA A 559 -6.23 -18.84 28.45
C ALA A 559 -7.40 -17.83 28.35
N TYR A 560 -7.46 -16.84 29.25
CA TYR A 560 -8.49 -15.82 29.22
C TYR A 560 -8.47 -14.94 27.95
N VAL A 561 -7.30 -14.76 27.33
CA VAL A 561 -7.16 -14.03 26.06
C VAL A 561 -7.75 -14.86 24.93
N ARG A 562 -7.46 -16.16 24.90
CA ARG A 562 -8.03 -17.07 23.89
C ARG A 562 -9.54 -17.18 24.03
N GLU A 563 -10.05 -17.32 25.28
CA GLU A 563 -11.49 -17.29 25.54
C GLU A 563 -12.14 -15.99 25.06
N TYR A 564 -11.49 -14.84 25.26
CA TYR A 564 -11.99 -13.54 24.79
C TYR A 564 -12.15 -13.52 23.27
N VAL A 565 -11.18 -14.09 22.55
CA VAL A 565 -11.21 -14.19 21.07
C VAL A 565 -12.30 -15.17 20.62
N GLU A 566 -12.34 -16.39 21.21
CA GLU A 566 -13.31 -17.44 20.88
C GLU A 566 -14.76 -16.99 21.14
N ASP A 567 -15.00 -16.06 22.06
CA ASP A 567 -16.31 -15.52 22.39
C ASP A 567 -16.81 -14.47 21.36
N ARG A 568 -15.96 -14.00 20.44
CA ARG A 568 -16.24 -12.87 19.54
C ARG A 568 -15.95 -13.10 18.07
N ALA A 569 -15.19 -14.15 17.75
CA ALA A 569 -14.72 -14.36 16.39
C ALA A 569 -14.48 -15.84 16.07
N PHE A 570 -14.65 -16.19 14.81
CA PHE A 570 -14.13 -17.45 14.27
C PHE A 570 -12.62 -17.39 14.13
N LEU A 571 -11.93 -18.42 14.57
CA LEU A 571 -10.53 -18.67 14.22
C LEU A 571 -10.52 -19.27 12.81
N ARG A 572 -10.07 -18.51 11.83
CA ARG A 572 -10.04 -18.99 10.45
C ARG A 572 -8.76 -19.74 10.11
N ALA A 573 -7.63 -19.19 10.51
CA ALA A 573 -6.33 -19.83 10.30
C ALA A 573 -5.32 -19.46 11.39
N VAL A 574 -4.38 -20.37 11.64
CA VAL A 574 -3.13 -20.11 12.39
C VAL A 574 -1.97 -20.65 11.56
N VAL A 575 -1.02 -19.78 11.24
CA VAL A 575 0.19 -20.13 10.49
C VAL A 575 1.40 -19.90 11.39
N SER A 576 2.06 -20.97 11.82
CA SER A 576 3.29 -20.91 12.60
C SER A 576 4.46 -20.59 11.69
N LEU A 577 5.28 -19.61 12.05
CA LEU A 577 6.44 -19.18 11.27
C LEU A 577 7.74 -19.75 11.85
N PRO A 578 8.82 -19.89 11.03
CA PRO A 578 10.14 -20.18 11.52
C PRO A 578 10.59 -19.15 12.56
N GLN A 579 11.39 -19.59 13.53
CA GLN A 579 11.86 -18.73 14.62
C GLN A 579 12.68 -17.53 14.10
N GLU A 580 13.44 -17.74 13.03
CA GLU A 580 14.33 -16.77 12.39
C GLU A 580 13.61 -15.70 11.56
N THR A 581 12.32 -15.83 11.29
CA THR A 581 11.56 -14.95 10.38
C THR A 581 11.76 -13.47 10.68
N PHE A 582 11.83 -13.10 11.95
CA PHE A 582 11.98 -11.71 12.39
C PHE A 582 13.37 -11.35 12.91
N TYR A 583 14.39 -12.22 12.74
CA TYR A 583 15.75 -11.96 13.23
C TYR A 583 16.36 -10.74 12.53
N SER A 584 16.18 -10.62 11.22
CA SER A 584 16.64 -9.47 10.45
C SER A 584 15.98 -8.16 10.88
N ALA A 585 14.80 -8.23 11.48
CA ALA A 585 14.09 -7.10 12.07
C ALA A 585 14.43 -6.87 13.56
N GLY A 586 15.30 -7.70 14.16
CA GLY A 586 15.75 -7.56 15.55
C GLY A 586 14.93 -8.35 16.59
N ALA A 587 13.87 -9.06 16.20
CA ALA A 587 13.05 -9.86 17.10
C ALA A 587 13.57 -11.30 17.17
N THR A 588 13.78 -11.81 18.39
CA THR A 588 14.25 -13.19 18.63
C THR A 588 13.14 -14.15 19.04
N VAL A 589 11.91 -13.66 19.11
CA VAL A 589 10.73 -14.43 19.56
C VAL A 589 10.09 -15.10 18.36
N LYS A 590 9.81 -16.41 18.46
CA LYS A 590 9.00 -17.13 17.46
C LYS A 590 7.59 -16.52 17.43
N ALA A 591 7.10 -16.21 16.24
CA ALA A 591 5.79 -15.63 16.01
C ALA A 591 4.92 -16.54 15.13
N SER A 592 3.62 -16.37 15.23
CA SER A 592 2.63 -17.00 14.37
C SER A 592 1.63 -15.96 13.88
N LEU A 593 1.03 -16.22 12.73
CA LEU A 593 -0.01 -15.40 12.15
C LEU A 593 -1.37 -15.95 12.58
N LEU A 594 -2.20 -15.09 13.16
CA LEU A 594 -3.57 -15.41 13.54
C LEU A 594 -4.54 -14.70 12.62
N PHE A 595 -5.45 -15.46 12.01
CA PHE A 595 -6.51 -14.94 11.17
C PHE A 595 -7.87 -15.21 11.80
N LEU A 596 -8.63 -14.15 12.01
CA LEU A 596 -9.93 -14.19 12.66
C LEU A 596 -11.00 -13.56 11.73
N GLN A 597 -12.23 -13.96 11.95
CA GLN A 597 -13.40 -13.24 11.42
C GLN A 597 -14.35 -12.95 12.56
N LYS A 598 -14.55 -11.66 12.86
CA LYS A 598 -15.49 -11.22 13.89
C LYS A 598 -16.89 -11.75 13.59
N PHE A 599 -17.61 -12.22 14.59
CA PHE A 599 -18.99 -12.66 14.38
C PHE A 599 -19.84 -11.54 13.82
N THR A 600 -20.73 -11.88 12.91
CA THR A 600 -21.86 -11.02 12.56
C THR A 600 -22.80 -10.91 13.76
N GLU A 601 -23.68 -9.91 13.79
CA GLU A 601 -24.67 -9.79 14.87
C GLU A 601 -25.50 -11.05 15.06
N GLN A 602 -25.88 -11.71 13.97
CA GLN A 602 -26.66 -12.96 14.03
C GLN A 602 -25.84 -14.11 14.61
N GLU A 603 -24.59 -14.26 14.19
CA GLU A 603 -23.67 -15.30 14.71
C GLU A 603 -23.34 -15.07 16.18
N GLN A 604 -23.19 -13.82 16.61
CA GLN A 604 -22.98 -13.49 18.03
C GLN A 604 -24.20 -13.89 18.88
N VAL A 605 -25.39 -13.57 18.42
CA VAL A 605 -26.64 -13.96 19.12
C VAL A 605 -26.78 -15.50 19.19
N GLU A 606 -26.48 -16.20 18.09
CA GLU A 606 -26.51 -17.67 18.05
C GLU A 606 -25.47 -18.27 18.99
N PHE A 607 -24.23 -17.75 18.97
CA PHE A 607 -23.15 -18.17 19.86
C PHE A 607 -23.52 -18.00 21.34
N ASP A 608 -23.98 -16.80 21.71
CA ASP A 608 -24.34 -16.47 23.10
C ASP A 608 -25.48 -17.36 23.61
N LYS A 609 -26.48 -17.65 22.75
CA LYS A 609 -27.55 -18.57 23.05
C LYS A 609 -27.03 -19.98 23.32
N LYS A 610 -26.21 -20.54 22.39
CA LYS A 610 -25.63 -21.88 22.53
C LYS A 610 -24.72 -21.99 23.75
N LYS A 611 -23.96 -20.92 24.04
CA LYS A 611 -23.12 -20.82 25.24
C LYS A 611 -23.94 -20.87 26.52
N ALA A 612 -24.99 -20.08 26.60
CA ALA A 612 -25.90 -20.07 27.73
C ALA A 612 -26.60 -21.43 27.94
N GLU A 613 -27.09 -22.06 26.86
CA GLU A 613 -27.71 -23.39 26.90
C GLU A 613 -26.73 -24.48 27.38
N ALA A 614 -25.49 -24.47 26.84
CA ALA A 614 -24.45 -25.43 27.24
C ALA A 614 -24.06 -25.26 28.71
N GLN A 615 -23.91 -24.05 29.16
CA GLN A 615 -23.60 -23.73 30.56
C GLN A 615 -24.72 -24.18 31.50
N ALA A 616 -25.99 -23.84 31.21
CA ALA A 616 -27.14 -24.20 32.00
C ALA A 616 -27.33 -25.73 32.09
N GLU A 617 -27.10 -26.47 31.02
CA GLU A 617 -27.18 -27.94 31.01
C GLU A 617 -26.15 -28.57 31.95
N VAL A 618 -24.88 -28.10 31.89
CA VAL A 618 -23.82 -28.61 32.75
C VAL A 618 -24.06 -28.26 34.22
N GLU A 619 -24.50 -27.02 34.47
CA GLU A 619 -24.88 -26.60 35.82
C GLU A 619 -26.00 -27.46 36.41
N ALA A 620 -27.05 -27.74 35.60
CA ALA A 620 -28.15 -28.63 36.05
C ALA A 620 -27.67 -30.03 36.39
N LYS A 621 -26.74 -30.60 35.59
CA LYS A 621 -26.16 -31.94 35.87
C LYS A 621 -25.40 -32.03 37.20
N HIS A 622 -24.78 -30.96 37.68
CA HIS A 622 -23.99 -30.93 38.90
C HIS A 622 -24.70 -30.26 40.08
N LYS A 623 -25.90 -29.72 39.90
CA LYS A 623 -26.65 -28.94 40.89
C LYS A 623 -26.84 -29.71 42.21
N ASP A 624 -27.33 -30.93 42.14
CA ASP A 624 -27.64 -31.74 43.33
C ASP A 624 -26.36 -32.24 44.06
N GLU A 625 -25.30 -32.58 43.30
CA GLU A 625 -24.00 -32.93 43.86
C GLU A 625 -23.41 -31.76 44.64
N ILE A 626 -23.44 -30.55 44.07
CA ILE A 626 -22.94 -29.34 44.70
C ILE A 626 -23.76 -28.97 45.92
N ALA A 627 -25.09 -28.95 45.80
CA ALA A 627 -26.00 -28.65 46.92
C ALA A 627 -25.78 -29.58 48.11
N THR A 628 -25.69 -30.87 47.86
CA THR A 628 -25.46 -31.88 48.91
C THR A 628 -24.11 -31.68 49.62
N ARG A 629 -23.04 -31.49 48.86
CA ARG A 629 -21.69 -31.31 49.41
C ARG A 629 -21.49 -29.99 50.15
N VAL A 630 -22.06 -28.91 49.61
CA VAL A 630 -22.03 -27.57 50.23
C VAL A 630 -22.80 -27.62 51.56
N ALA A 631 -24.02 -28.18 51.59
CA ALA A 631 -24.83 -28.32 52.82
C ALA A 631 -24.12 -29.14 53.90
N ALA A 632 -23.44 -30.24 53.52
CA ALA A 632 -22.64 -31.04 54.42
C ALA A 632 -21.48 -30.23 55.04
N LEU A 633 -20.72 -29.49 54.24
CA LEU A 633 -19.61 -28.68 54.72
C LEU A 633 -20.10 -27.49 55.57
N GLU A 634 -21.23 -26.87 55.24
CA GLU A 634 -21.83 -25.80 56.02
C GLU A 634 -22.33 -26.29 57.35
N ALA A 635 -22.95 -27.48 57.41
CA ALA A 635 -23.34 -28.14 58.67
C ALA A 635 -22.12 -28.47 59.56
N ASP A 636 -21.04 -28.96 58.98
CA ASP A 636 -19.80 -29.22 59.72
C ASP A 636 -19.18 -27.92 60.27
N ILE A 637 -19.22 -26.83 59.52
CA ILE A 637 -18.75 -25.51 59.97
C ILE A 637 -19.59 -24.99 61.15
N GLU A 638 -20.91 -25.18 61.12
CA GLU A 638 -21.82 -24.76 62.18
C GLU A 638 -21.62 -25.65 63.42
N ALA A 639 -21.41 -26.95 63.26
CA ALA A 639 -21.17 -27.87 64.38
C ALA A 639 -19.82 -27.60 65.09
N THR A 640 -18.85 -27.00 64.42
CA THR A 640 -17.52 -26.69 64.96
C THR A 640 -17.53 -25.35 65.72
N LYS A 641 -18.11 -25.32 66.93
CA LYS A 641 -18.32 -24.05 67.72
C LYS A 641 -17.05 -23.57 68.43
N ASN A 642 -16.14 -24.45 68.86
CA ASN A 642 -15.06 -24.15 69.80
C ASN A 642 -13.65 -24.31 69.20
N ASP A 643 -13.48 -24.87 68.05
CA ASP A 643 -12.18 -25.10 67.43
C ASP A 643 -12.01 -24.11 66.21
N LYS A 644 -11.32 -23.00 66.46
CA LYS A 644 -11.08 -21.97 65.47
C LYS A 644 -10.23 -22.48 64.29
N GLN A 645 -9.28 -23.38 64.54
CA GLN A 645 -8.40 -23.93 63.53
C GLN A 645 -9.17 -24.86 62.57
N ARG A 646 -9.95 -25.78 63.15
CA ARG A 646 -10.81 -26.70 62.40
C ARG A 646 -11.86 -25.97 61.58
N LYS A 647 -12.46 -24.93 62.14
CA LYS A 647 -13.42 -24.08 61.44
C LYS A 647 -12.80 -23.35 60.22
N ALA A 648 -11.57 -22.84 60.38
CA ALA A 648 -10.84 -22.20 59.27
C ALA A 648 -10.48 -23.21 58.14
N GLU A 649 -10.12 -24.44 58.49
CA GLU A 649 -9.88 -25.53 57.55
C GLU A 649 -11.13 -25.88 56.74
N LEU A 650 -12.30 -25.99 57.38
CA LEU A 650 -13.58 -26.30 56.74
C LEU A 650 -14.05 -25.17 55.84
N ILE A 651 -13.88 -23.91 56.24
CA ILE A 651 -14.18 -22.76 55.41
C ILE A 651 -13.26 -22.74 54.15
N LYS A 652 -11.99 -23.10 54.33
CA LYS A 652 -11.07 -23.24 53.19
C LYS A 652 -11.53 -24.37 52.28
N ALA A 653 -11.86 -25.55 52.86
CA ALA A 653 -12.34 -26.69 52.06
C ALA A 653 -13.61 -26.37 51.26
N LEU A 654 -14.57 -25.65 51.87
CA LEU A 654 -15.76 -25.18 51.17
C LEU A 654 -15.43 -24.23 50.00
N ARG A 655 -14.50 -23.31 50.20
CA ARG A 655 -14.05 -22.37 49.16
C ARG A 655 -13.33 -23.11 48.03
N ASP A 656 -12.43 -24.05 48.39
CA ASP A 656 -11.67 -24.80 47.40
C ASP A 656 -12.60 -25.74 46.62
N TYR A 657 -13.58 -26.38 47.26
CA TYR A 657 -14.61 -27.18 46.56
C TYR A 657 -15.44 -26.38 45.60
N ARG A 658 -15.97 -25.21 46.03
CA ARG A 658 -16.74 -24.32 45.10
C ARG A 658 -15.88 -23.93 43.91
N ARG A 659 -14.64 -23.52 44.11
CA ARG A 659 -13.70 -23.16 43.05
C ARG A 659 -13.41 -24.30 42.09
N GLU A 660 -13.26 -25.52 42.61
CA GLU A 660 -13.03 -26.71 41.79
C GLU A 660 -14.25 -27.05 40.95
N MET A 661 -15.44 -27.01 41.55
CA MET A 661 -16.69 -27.26 40.82
C MET A 661 -16.99 -26.18 39.77
N ASP A 662 -16.79 -24.90 40.08
CA ASP A 662 -16.92 -23.81 39.11
C ASP A 662 -15.97 -24.02 37.91
N ALA A 663 -14.72 -24.41 38.16
CA ALA A 663 -13.76 -24.72 37.11
C ALA A 663 -14.16 -25.95 36.27
N LYS A 664 -14.70 -27.00 36.93
CA LYS A 664 -15.20 -28.22 36.28
C LYS A 664 -16.40 -27.92 35.37
N ILE A 665 -17.37 -27.16 35.87
CA ILE A 665 -18.56 -26.73 35.14
C ILE A 665 -18.17 -25.87 33.94
N LYS A 666 -17.30 -24.90 34.15
CA LYS A 666 -16.81 -24.04 33.08
C LYS A 666 -16.15 -24.85 31.95
N ARG A 667 -15.26 -25.78 32.31
CA ARG A 667 -14.58 -26.64 31.31
C ARG A 667 -15.57 -27.52 30.54
N ALA A 668 -16.50 -28.16 31.26
CA ALA A 668 -17.52 -29.00 30.65
C ALA A 668 -18.48 -28.20 29.75
N GLY A 669 -18.86 -26.99 30.18
CA GLY A 669 -19.67 -26.06 29.38
C GLY A 669 -18.98 -25.63 28.10
N GLN A 670 -17.67 -25.33 28.19
CA GLN A 670 -16.86 -25.00 27.01
C GLN A 670 -16.72 -26.19 26.05
N ALA A 671 -16.54 -27.42 26.57
CA ALA A 671 -16.48 -28.60 25.72
C ALA A 671 -17.81 -28.82 24.96
N LEU A 672 -18.92 -28.75 25.69
CA LEU A 672 -20.26 -28.88 25.09
C LEU A 672 -20.57 -27.78 24.09
N LEU A 673 -20.12 -26.53 24.34
CA LEU A 673 -20.25 -25.43 23.40
C LEU A 673 -19.47 -25.72 22.11
N LYS A 674 -18.23 -26.23 22.20
CA LYS A 674 -17.42 -26.60 21.02
C LYS A 674 -18.08 -27.68 20.15
N GLU A 675 -18.82 -28.60 20.75
CA GLU A 675 -19.61 -29.57 19.99
C GLU A 675 -20.82 -28.93 19.29
N ARG A 676 -21.50 -27.98 19.95
CA ARG A 676 -22.71 -27.32 19.43
C ARG A 676 -22.46 -26.19 18.46
N PHE A 677 -21.29 -25.58 18.56
CA PHE A 677 -20.84 -24.48 17.71
C PHE A 677 -19.50 -24.85 17.06
N ALA A 678 -19.50 -26.03 16.42
CA ALA A 678 -18.31 -26.55 15.76
C ALA A 678 -18.03 -25.83 14.44
N TYR A 679 -16.77 -25.52 14.18
CA TYR A 679 -16.26 -25.04 12.91
C TYR A 679 -14.80 -25.50 12.73
N CYS A 680 -14.35 -25.55 11.47
CA CYS A 680 -12.99 -25.97 11.14
C CYS A 680 -12.01 -24.80 11.19
N ILE A 681 -10.79 -25.09 11.65
CA ILE A 681 -9.68 -24.13 11.73
C ILE A 681 -8.54 -24.64 10.85
N PHE A 682 -8.02 -23.78 9.97
CA PHE A 682 -6.85 -24.09 9.17
C PHE A 682 -5.57 -23.90 10.02
N LEU A 683 -4.76 -24.97 10.10
CA LEU A 683 -3.48 -24.93 10.82
C LEU A 683 -2.35 -25.26 9.84
N TYR A 684 -1.31 -24.43 9.82
CA TYR A 684 -0.16 -24.63 8.96
C TYR A 684 1.13 -24.28 9.71
N GLU A 685 2.16 -25.09 9.53
CA GLU A 685 3.51 -24.80 10.02
C GLU A 685 4.41 -24.57 8.82
N ALA A 686 4.88 -23.32 8.64
CA ALA A 686 5.73 -22.93 7.54
C ALA A 686 7.20 -23.16 7.89
N GLU A 687 7.94 -23.76 6.95
CA GLU A 687 9.39 -23.95 7.03
C GLU A 687 10.15 -22.89 6.25
N LYS A 688 9.58 -22.41 5.13
CA LYS A 688 10.18 -21.45 4.20
C LYS A 688 9.24 -20.29 3.92
N VAL A 689 9.65 -19.09 4.31
CA VAL A 689 8.80 -17.90 4.29
C VAL A 689 9.35 -16.76 3.39
N GLY A 690 10.29 -17.09 2.51
CA GLY A 690 10.84 -16.16 1.52
C GLY A 690 11.94 -15.25 2.06
N ILE A 691 12.44 -15.48 3.27
CA ILE A 691 13.47 -14.66 3.88
C ILE A 691 14.37 -15.50 4.79
N THR A 692 15.69 -15.27 4.70
CA THR A 692 16.68 -15.87 5.59
C THR A 692 16.76 -15.12 6.94
N ALA A 693 17.43 -15.70 7.93
CA ALA A 693 17.74 -15.05 9.19
C ALA A 693 18.51 -13.73 9.05
N THR A 694 19.27 -13.56 7.95
CA THR A 694 20.02 -12.34 7.62
C THR A 694 19.22 -11.32 6.82
N GLY A 695 17.98 -11.66 6.42
CA GLY A 695 17.09 -10.78 5.66
C GLY A 695 17.30 -10.81 4.15
N GLU A 696 17.97 -11.85 3.63
CA GLU A 696 18.12 -12.10 2.20
C GLU A 696 16.95 -12.94 1.68
N ASP A 697 16.69 -12.88 0.37
CA ASP A 697 15.64 -13.66 -0.26
C ASP A 697 15.92 -15.17 -0.13
N ASP A 698 14.88 -15.96 0.13
CA ASP A 698 14.92 -17.41 0.27
C ASP A 698 13.70 -18.07 -0.41
N GLU A 699 13.63 -19.38 -0.38
CA GLU A 699 12.45 -20.14 -0.78
C GLU A 699 11.19 -19.71 -0.01
N ASN A 700 10.04 -19.74 -0.67
CA ASN A 700 8.78 -19.26 -0.10
C ASN A 700 7.61 -20.19 -0.43
N GLU A 701 7.02 -20.82 0.58
CA GLU A 701 5.87 -21.71 0.45
C GLU A 701 4.53 -21.08 0.84
N LEU A 702 4.52 -19.80 1.24
CA LEU A 702 3.31 -19.15 1.74
C LEU A 702 2.28 -18.85 0.65
N TYR A 703 2.72 -18.44 -0.53
CA TYR A 703 1.86 -18.05 -1.66
C TYR A 703 2.54 -18.34 -3.01
N PRO A 704 1.80 -18.43 -4.14
CA PRO A 704 2.40 -18.68 -5.44
C PRO A 704 3.43 -17.62 -5.82
N ASN A 705 4.66 -18.03 -6.10
CA ASN A 705 5.80 -17.17 -6.44
C ASN A 705 6.86 -17.98 -7.24
N GLU A 706 7.94 -17.31 -7.67
CA GLU A 706 9.01 -17.93 -8.46
C GLU A 706 9.98 -18.80 -7.62
N ASN A 707 9.97 -18.66 -6.27
CA ASN A 707 10.89 -19.31 -5.34
C ASN A 707 10.21 -20.38 -4.47
N ILE A 708 9.24 -21.11 -5.03
CA ILE A 708 8.56 -22.20 -4.31
C ILE A 708 9.56 -23.33 -4.05
N PRO A 709 9.67 -23.86 -2.81
CA PRO A 709 10.56 -24.97 -2.48
C PRO A 709 10.29 -26.22 -3.34
N PRO A 710 11.32 -26.94 -3.77
CA PRO A 710 11.15 -28.20 -4.50
C PRO A 710 10.35 -29.22 -3.68
N GLY A 711 9.27 -29.76 -4.26
CA GLY A 711 8.38 -30.72 -3.61
C GLY A 711 7.09 -30.15 -3.04
N ILE A 712 6.98 -28.85 -2.90
CA ILE A 712 5.71 -28.18 -2.56
C ILE A 712 4.84 -28.12 -3.84
N GLN A 713 3.71 -28.83 -3.81
CA GLN A 713 2.73 -28.85 -4.93
C GLN A 713 1.72 -27.72 -4.82
N ARG A 714 1.38 -27.31 -3.61
CA ARG A 714 0.44 -26.23 -3.29
C ARG A 714 1.00 -25.40 -2.15
N THR A 715 0.97 -24.11 -2.33
CA THR A 715 1.37 -23.15 -1.30
C THR A 715 0.36 -23.09 -0.15
N CYS A 716 0.75 -22.52 0.98
CA CYS A 716 -0.14 -22.34 2.14
C CYS A 716 -1.44 -21.62 1.76
N LEU A 717 -1.37 -20.57 0.94
CA LEU A 717 -2.54 -19.81 0.47
C LEU A 717 -3.47 -20.68 -0.39
N GLU A 718 -2.94 -21.46 -1.32
CA GLU A 718 -3.73 -22.38 -2.17
C GLU A 718 -4.38 -23.49 -1.33
N LEU A 719 -3.68 -24.00 -0.30
CA LEU A 719 -4.25 -24.96 0.63
C LEU A 719 -5.37 -24.33 1.47
N TYR A 720 -5.18 -23.08 1.93
CA TYR A 720 -6.22 -22.35 2.66
C TYR A 720 -7.50 -22.15 1.82
N HIS A 721 -7.37 -21.76 0.56
CA HIS A 721 -8.51 -21.62 -0.33
C HIS A 721 -9.23 -22.96 -0.54
N ALA A 722 -8.48 -24.03 -0.81
CA ALA A 722 -9.05 -25.36 -0.94
C ALA A 722 -9.74 -25.86 0.36
N PHE A 723 -9.14 -25.54 1.52
CA PHE A 723 -9.74 -25.82 2.83
C PHE A 723 -11.06 -25.07 3.04
N ARG A 724 -11.15 -23.80 2.63
CA ARG A 724 -12.40 -23.03 2.75
C ARG A 724 -13.53 -23.58 1.90
N GLU A 725 -13.21 -24.12 0.72
CA GLU A 725 -14.19 -24.73 -0.17
C GLU A 725 -14.63 -26.12 0.30
N HIS A 726 -13.67 -26.92 0.79
CA HIS A 726 -13.87 -28.31 1.18
C HIS A 726 -13.13 -28.66 2.49
N PRO A 727 -13.55 -28.11 3.65
CA PRO A 727 -12.84 -28.34 4.91
C PRO A 727 -12.79 -29.80 5.33
N GLU A 728 -13.80 -30.60 4.95
CA GLU A 728 -13.87 -32.04 5.23
C GLU A 728 -12.71 -32.83 4.60
N ALA A 729 -12.13 -32.37 3.50
CA ALA A 729 -11.01 -33.03 2.83
C ALA A 729 -9.69 -32.90 3.60
N PHE A 730 -9.65 -32.01 4.61
CA PHE A 730 -8.48 -31.74 5.46
C PHE A 730 -8.61 -32.30 6.88
N LEU A 731 -9.74 -32.89 7.22
CA LEU A 731 -9.93 -33.54 8.52
C LEU A 731 -9.21 -34.88 8.50
N PHE A 732 -8.31 -35.09 9.46
CA PHE A 732 -7.73 -36.42 9.69
C PHE A 732 -8.80 -37.31 10.32
N GLU A 733 -9.08 -38.47 9.74
CA GLU A 733 -9.80 -39.53 10.45
C GLU A 733 -8.93 -39.91 11.65
N GLU A 734 -9.43 -39.75 12.86
CA GLU A 734 -8.82 -40.36 14.01
C GLU A 734 -8.73 -41.86 13.71
N ALA A 735 -7.52 -42.40 13.64
CA ALA A 735 -7.31 -43.83 13.55
C ALA A 735 -7.98 -44.49 14.76
N ALA A 736 -9.08 -45.18 14.50
CA ALA A 736 -9.90 -45.91 15.49
C ALA A 736 -9.09 -46.95 16.23
#